data_1b1b97d1e4829ec1853abc247a62df1a
#
_entry.id   1b1b97d1e4829ec1853abc247a62df1a
#
_cell.length_a   1.000
_cell.length_b   1.000
_cell.length_c   1.000
_cell.angle_alpha   90.00
_cell.angle_beta   90.00
_cell.angle_gamma   90.00
#
_symmetry.space_group_name_H-M   'P 1'
#
loop_
_entity.id
_entity.type
_entity.pdbx_description
1 polymer ?
#
loop_
_entity_poly.entity_id
_entity_poly.type
_entity_poly.pdbx_seq_one_letter_code
_entity_poly.pdbx_strand_id
1 'polypeptide(L)'
;MAKGSIGVTTSNIFPVIKQFLYSDHEIFLREIVSNAVDATQKLKTLANAGEFKGKTDDLKVSVKLDTEAGTLTVSDNGIGMTAEEIDKYINQIAFSGAEDFLNKFKDNANAIIGHFGLGFYSAFMVSKKVEIHTLSYKEGAKAMKWTCDGSPEYDMEDCEKAERGTDIVMYIDDEEKEYLEKNRISALLNKYCRFMPVPVIFGKEQEWKDGKYVDTDTDKVINNIEPLWTRTPTELKDEDYIKFYHAIQPGQEDPLFWIHLNVDFPFTLTGILYFPKIKNNLDVRKDRIQLYCNQVFVTDSVEGVVPDFMMLLQGVIDSPDIPLNVSRSYLQADRNVKKISTYITKKVAARLEELSKKDTKAFEEKWNDIKIFIEYGMLSDEKFCEQAMKFALVSDTEGQFFKLDDYKKLIEGNQTDKDGNLVYLYATDKEAQYSYIKAANDKGYNVLMMDGQLDIPFVSMLEQKNEKSRFVRVDSDVIDNLIRKEDDKKSELSADEQAMASTLFKSQIPAIEKSEFYVSFAALAATDQPVVITQSEYMRRMKEMAQFQSGMNFYGELPNAYNLTLNTNHPVVKKVIEAANSSLEGELKPVNDELKATNSVIEAIKSLDKDGKGVPEDKKADLKTNEDKATELRAKKDELISKYAAGNDTVKQLIDIALLGNGLLKGEALSNFLKRSVSLL
;
A
#
# COMPACT_ATOMS: atom_id res chain seq x y z
N MET A 1 -19.36 -52.16 -18.14
CA MET A 1 -18.64 -50.86 -18.07
C MET A 1 -17.75 -50.77 -19.29
N ALA A 2 -17.97 -49.82 -20.17
CA ALA A 2 -17.06 -49.57 -21.27
C ALA A 2 -15.86 -48.79 -20.72
N LYS A 3 -14.66 -49.33 -20.87
CA LYS A 3 -13.40 -48.60 -20.62
C LYS A 3 -12.95 -48.03 -21.96
N GLY A 4 -12.83 -46.72 -22.05
CA GLY A 4 -12.27 -46.03 -23.20
C GLY A 4 -11.04 -45.22 -22.75
N SER A 5 -10.11 -44.95 -23.66
CA SER A 5 -9.00 -44.02 -23.47
C SER A 5 -9.40 -42.65 -24.05
N ILE A 6 -8.99 -41.56 -23.34
CA ILE A 6 -9.10 -40.21 -23.87
C ILE A 6 -7.99 -40.05 -24.86
N GLY A 7 -8.33 -39.80 -26.14
CA GLY A 7 -7.35 -39.53 -27.20
C GLY A 7 -7.26 -38.03 -27.49
N VAL A 8 -6.06 -37.52 -27.77
CA VAL A 8 -5.80 -36.16 -28.22
C VAL A 8 -5.39 -36.23 -29.70
N THR A 9 -6.09 -35.49 -30.55
CA THR A 9 -5.75 -35.37 -31.97
C THR A 9 -4.77 -34.22 -32.14
N THR A 10 -3.61 -34.47 -32.67
CA THR A 10 -2.49 -33.51 -32.85
C THR A 10 -2.90 -32.28 -33.68
N SER A 11 -3.82 -32.44 -34.62
CA SER A 11 -4.36 -31.33 -35.45
C SER A 11 -5.08 -30.23 -34.65
N ASN A 12 -5.54 -30.54 -33.41
CA ASN A 12 -6.24 -29.57 -32.59
C ASN A 12 -5.33 -28.92 -31.52
N ILE A 13 -4.13 -29.44 -31.32
CA ILE A 13 -3.25 -28.97 -30.22
C ILE A 13 -2.50 -27.68 -30.59
N PHE A 14 -1.99 -27.54 -31.84
CA PHE A 14 -1.27 -26.35 -32.27
C PHE A 14 -2.13 -25.07 -32.18
N PRO A 15 -3.41 -25.05 -32.64
CA PRO A 15 -4.29 -23.91 -32.42
C PRO A 15 -4.51 -23.58 -30.95
N VAL A 16 -4.62 -24.60 -30.08
CA VAL A 16 -4.79 -24.41 -28.63
C VAL A 16 -3.53 -23.81 -28.00
N ILE A 17 -2.36 -24.28 -28.38
CA ILE A 17 -1.07 -23.72 -27.93
C ILE A 17 -0.96 -22.25 -28.37
N LYS A 18 -1.25 -21.97 -29.66
CA LYS A 18 -1.16 -20.62 -30.24
C LYS A 18 -2.14 -19.63 -29.61
N GLN A 19 -3.37 -20.05 -29.26
CA GLN A 19 -4.44 -19.15 -28.81
C GLN A 19 -4.60 -19.08 -27.28
N PHE A 20 -4.26 -20.14 -26.53
CA PHE A 20 -4.69 -20.26 -25.13
C PHE A 20 -3.56 -20.51 -24.14
N LEU A 21 -2.38 -21.02 -24.62
CA LEU A 21 -1.30 -21.35 -23.69
C LEU A 21 -0.47 -20.12 -23.28
N TYR A 22 -0.33 -19.17 -24.19
CA TYR A 22 0.46 -17.96 -24.00
C TYR A 22 -0.39 -16.74 -24.36
N SER A 23 -0.57 -15.87 -23.38
CA SER A 23 -1.33 -14.61 -23.55
C SER A 23 -0.55 -13.51 -24.28
N ASP A 24 0.78 -13.67 -24.40
CA ASP A 24 1.69 -12.69 -24.97
C ASP A 24 2.70 -13.39 -25.87
N HIS A 25 2.76 -13.01 -27.14
CA HIS A 25 3.65 -13.60 -28.15
C HIS A 25 5.12 -13.38 -27.82
N GLU A 26 5.50 -12.28 -27.19
CA GLU A 26 6.91 -11.97 -26.87
C GLU A 26 7.60 -13.02 -25.98
N ILE A 27 6.82 -13.84 -25.27
CA ILE A 27 7.32 -14.92 -24.41
C ILE A 27 8.09 -16.00 -25.20
N PHE A 28 7.85 -16.15 -26.52
CA PHE A 28 8.54 -17.14 -27.34
C PHE A 28 10.07 -17.03 -27.18
N LEU A 29 10.62 -15.82 -27.18
CA LEU A 29 12.07 -15.62 -27.11
C LEU A 29 12.63 -16.09 -25.75
N ARG A 30 11.92 -15.81 -24.66
CA ARG A 30 12.28 -16.31 -23.33
C ARG A 30 12.35 -17.84 -23.31
N GLU A 31 11.31 -18.51 -23.83
CA GLU A 31 11.22 -19.97 -23.81
C GLU A 31 12.31 -20.63 -24.67
N ILE A 32 12.56 -20.12 -25.88
CA ILE A 32 13.58 -20.68 -26.77
C ILE A 32 14.99 -20.45 -26.19
N VAL A 33 15.29 -19.24 -25.68
CA VAL A 33 16.60 -18.96 -25.04
C VAL A 33 16.77 -19.77 -23.76
N SER A 34 15.70 -19.97 -22.95
CA SER A 34 15.76 -20.80 -21.74
C SER A 34 16.07 -22.26 -22.07
N ASN A 35 15.49 -22.81 -23.13
CA ASN A 35 15.82 -24.19 -23.59
C ASN A 35 17.28 -24.31 -24.05
N ALA A 36 17.81 -23.29 -24.70
CA ALA A 36 19.22 -23.23 -25.11
C ALA A 36 20.16 -23.16 -23.88
N VAL A 37 19.79 -22.36 -22.88
CA VAL A 37 20.51 -22.31 -21.58
C VAL A 37 20.46 -23.66 -20.88
N ASP A 38 19.31 -24.34 -20.83
CA ASP A 38 19.16 -25.66 -20.21
C ASP A 38 20.05 -26.71 -20.93
N ALA A 39 20.16 -26.66 -22.27
CA ALA A 39 21.01 -27.54 -23.02
C ALA A 39 22.52 -27.38 -22.66
N THR A 40 22.95 -26.14 -22.43
CA THR A 40 24.32 -25.84 -21.96
C THR A 40 24.53 -26.24 -20.50
N GLN A 41 23.59 -26.00 -19.60
CA GLN A 41 23.68 -26.40 -18.19
C GLN A 41 23.70 -27.93 -18.03
N LYS A 42 22.90 -28.66 -18.83
CA LYS A 42 22.94 -30.13 -18.87
C LYS A 42 24.33 -30.64 -19.26
N LEU A 43 24.98 -30.03 -20.26
CA LEU A 43 26.33 -30.42 -20.66
C LEU A 43 27.36 -30.14 -19.55
N LYS A 44 27.25 -28.99 -18.87
CA LYS A 44 28.10 -28.63 -17.72
C LYS A 44 27.94 -29.65 -16.59
N THR A 45 26.71 -30.09 -16.30
CA THR A 45 26.41 -31.10 -15.29
C THR A 45 27.03 -32.46 -15.66
N LEU A 46 26.89 -32.88 -16.92
CA LEU A 46 27.54 -34.11 -17.44
C LEU A 46 29.09 -34.06 -17.35
N ALA A 47 29.67 -32.91 -17.62
CA ALA A 47 31.10 -32.70 -17.46
C ALA A 47 31.56 -32.81 -16.00
N ASN A 48 30.83 -32.20 -15.09
CA ASN A 48 31.07 -32.27 -13.64
C ASN A 48 30.94 -33.71 -13.12
N ALA A 49 29.98 -34.47 -13.66
CA ALA A 49 29.82 -35.91 -13.35
C ALA A 49 30.83 -36.82 -14.02
N GLY A 50 31.75 -36.30 -14.89
CA GLY A 50 32.73 -37.05 -15.61
C GLY A 50 32.20 -37.83 -16.83
N GLU A 51 30.93 -37.61 -17.21
CA GLU A 51 30.29 -38.23 -18.37
C GLU A 51 30.60 -37.52 -19.69
N PHE A 52 31.16 -36.31 -19.63
CA PHE A 52 31.62 -35.54 -20.78
C PHE A 52 33.05 -35.03 -20.54
N LYS A 53 33.97 -35.28 -21.48
CA LYS A 53 35.39 -34.91 -21.37
C LYS A 53 35.82 -33.76 -22.28
N GLY A 54 34.89 -33.16 -23.01
CA GLY A 54 35.16 -32.02 -23.89
C GLY A 54 35.20 -30.68 -23.12
N LYS A 55 35.47 -29.60 -23.87
CA LYS A 55 35.50 -28.25 -23.31
C LYS A 55 34.10 -27.77 -22.90
N THR A 56 34.04 -27.04 -21.79
CA THR A 56 32.82 -26.42 -21.25
C THR A 56 33.02 -24.96 -20.82
N ASP A 57 34.18 -24.39 -21.05
CA ASP A 57 34.56 -23.01 -20.78
C ASP A 57 34.02 -22.02 -21.84
N ASP A 58 33.56 -22.53 -22.97
CA ASP A 58 33.05 -21.80 -24.13
C ASP A 58 31.53 -21.86 -24.29
N LEU A 59 30.83 -22.37 -23.26
CA LEU A 59 29.35 -22.50 -23.30
C LEU A 59 28.68 -21.16 -23.42
N LYS A 60 27.81 -21.03 -24.43
CA LYS A 60 27.09 -19.79 -24.75
C LYS A 60 25.80 -20.04 -25.52
N VAL A 61 24.92 -19.06 -25.51
CA VAL A 61 23.77 -18.97 -26.40
C VAL A 61 23.97 -17.76 -27.31
N SER A 62 23.72 -17.91 -28.60
CA SER A 62 23.82 -16.82 -29.58
C SER A 62 22.46 -16.57 -30.24
N VAL A 63 22.07 -15.33 -30.30
CA VAL A 63 20.85 -14.89 -30.99
C VAL A 63 21.29 -14.12 -32.25
N LYS A 64 20.81 -14.53 -33.44
CA LYS A 64 21.15 -13.90 -34.72
C LYS A 64 19.87 -13.51 -35.46
N LEU A 65 19.83 -12.29 -35.95
CA LEU A 65 18.78 -11.75 -36.75
C LEU A 65 19.23 -11.57 -38.18
N ASP A 66 18.53 -12.17 -39.14
CA ASP A 66 18.71 -11.95 -40.55
C ASP A 66 17.43 -11.37 -41.15
N THR A 67 17.48 -10.08 -41.39
CA THR A 67 16.32 -9.33 -41.91
C THR A 67 16.05 -9.59 -43.39
N GLU A 68 17.07 -9.98 -44.15
CA GLU A 68 16.93 -10.33 -45.60
C GLU A 68 16.29 -11.70 -45.76
N ALA A 69 16.74 -12.67 -44.98
CA ALA A 69 16.16 -14.02 -44.96
C ALA A 69 14.84 -14.08 -44.17
N GLY A 70 14.50 -13.04 -43.37
CA GLY A 70 13.31 -13.00 -42.50
C GLY A 70 13.41 -14.01 -41.36
N THR A 71 14.61 -14.25 -40.82
CA THR A 71 14.84 -15.28 -39.80
C THR A 71 15.40 -14.72 -38.50
N LEU A 72 14.97 -15.32 -37.39
CA LEU A 72 15.57 -15.18 -36.08
C LEU A 72 16.10 -16.55 -35.66
N THR A 73 17.42 -16.66 -35.38
CA THR A 73 18.09 -17.90 -35.00
C THR A 73 18.56 -17.82 -33.56
N VAL A 74 18.26 -18.86 -32.78
CA VAL A 74 18.83 -19.07 -31.44
C VAL A 74 19.68 -20.31 -31.48
N SER A 75 20.97 -20.17 -31.17
CA SER A 75 21.98 -21.23 -31.22
C SER A 75 22.59 -21.47 -29.84
N ASP A 76 22.71 -22.72 -29.43
CA ASP A 76 23.49 -23.14 -28.25
C ASP A 76 24.61 -24.10 -28.68
N ASN A 77 25.65 -24.22 -27.87
CA ASN A 77 26.70 -25.23 -27.97
C ASN A 77 26.64 -26.24 -26.81
N GLY A 78 25.40 -26.54 -26.36
CA GLY A 78 25.08 -27.50 -25.30
C GLY A 78 25.11 -28.96 -25.74
N ILE A 79 24.22 -29.79 -25.17
CA ILE A 79 24.19 -31.24 -25.39
C ILE A 79 23.77 -31.65 -26.80
N GLY A 80 23.08 -30.82 -27.55
CA GLY A 80 22.46 -31.22 -28.83
C GLY A 80 21.48 -32.40 -28.67
N MET A 81 21.00 -32.93 -29.81
CA MET A 81 20.06 -34.07 -29.82
C MET A 81 20.43 -35.08 -30.92
N THR A 82 20.16 -36.37 -30.65
CA THR A 82 20.15 -37.43 -31.69
C THR A 82 18.78 -37.50 -32.37
N ALA A 83 18.63 -38.25 -33.44
CA ALA A 83 17.35 -38.47 -34.11
C ALA A 83 16.27 -39.01 -33.16
N GLU A 84 16.64 -39.97 -32.31
CA GLU A 84 15.73 -40.56 -31.31
C GLU A 84 15.35 -39.57 -30.22
N GLU A 85 16.26 -38.65 -29.87
CA GLU A 85 15.97 -37.60 -28.88
C GLU A 85 15.06 -36.53 -29.47
N ILE A 86 15.18 -36.20 -30.77
CA ILE A 86 14.22 -35.33 -31.46
C ILE A 86 12.83 -35.98 -31.43
N ASP A 87 12.73 -37.24 -31.80
CA ASP A 87 11.48 -37.98 -31.83
C ASP A 87 10.81 -38.03 -30.44
N LYS A 88 11.63 -38.16 -29.39
CA LYS A 88 11.16 -38.26 -28.01
C LYS A 88 10.79 -36.88 -27.42
N TYR A 89 11.56 -35.81 -27.64
CA TYR A 89 11.47 -34.56 -26.92
C TYR A 89 10.88 -33.39 -27.74
N ILE A 90 10.89 -33.51 -29.07
CA ILE A 90 10.32 -32.52 -29.98
C ILE A 90 9.00 -33.01 -30.58
N ASN A 91 8.93 -34.28 -31.01
CA ASN A 91 7.74 -34.80 -31.68
C ASN A 91 6.63 -35.26 -30.67
N GLN A 92 6.93 -35.36 -29.37
CA GLN A 92 5.98 -35.68 -28.33
C GLN A 92 5.66 -34.46 -27.49
N ILE A 93 4.46 -33.91 -27.71
CA ILE A 93 3.98 -32.72 -27.01
C ILE A 93 3.82 -33.01 -25.51
N ALA A 94 4.24 -32.06 -24.65
CA ALA A 94 4.21 -32.17 -23.19
C ALA A 94 5.12 -33.27 -22.61
N PHE A 95 6.13 -33.72 -23.36
CA PHE A 95 7.16 -34.63 -22.88
C PHE A 95 8.46 -33.84 -22.66
N SER A 96 8.95 -33.78 -21.42
CA SER A 96 10.15 -33.01 -21.08
C SER A 96 11.34 -33.94 -20.77
N GLY A 97 12.45 -33.73 -21.48
CA GLY A 97 13.73 -34.35 -21.14
C GLY A 97 14.37 -33.83 -19.85
N ALA A 98 13.74 -32.82 -19.21
CA ALA A 98 14.17 -32.32 -17.92
C ALA A 98 13.90 -33.35 -16.81
N GLU A 99 12.75 -34.00 -16.82
CA GLU A 99 12.37 -34.98 -15.79
C GLU A 99 13.27 -36.21 -15.75
N ASP A 100 13.61 -36.75 -16.91
CA ASP A 100 14.58 -37.85 -17.04
C ASP A 100 15.95 -37.43 -16.50
N PHE A 101 16.39 -36.21 -16.80
CA PHE A 101 17.67 -35.68 -16.36
C PHE A 101 17.71 -35.42 -14.85
N LEU A 102 16.63 -34.82 -14.28
CA LEU A 102 16.48 -34.54 -12.86
C LEU A 102 16.45 -35.82 -12.02
N ASN A 103 15.81 -36.89 -12.52
CA ASN A 103 15.81 -38.20 -11.87
C ASN A 103 17.20 -38.82 -11.79
N LYS A 104 18.05 -38.57 -12.79
CA LYS A 104 19.45 -39.05 -12.85
C LYS A 104 20.40 -38.22 -11.99
N PHE A 105 20.21 -36.88 -11.91
CA PHE A 105 21.11 -35.91 -11.27
C PHE A 105 20.37 -35.10 -10.18
N LYS A 106 19.84 -35.77 -9.16
CA LYS A 106 18.99 -35.15 -8.10
C LYS A 106 19.61 -33.98 -7.35
N ASP A 107 20.95 -34.01 -7.17
CA ASP A 107 21.67 -32.93 -6.45
C ASP A 107 21.83 -31.66 -7.29
N ASN A 108 21.60 -31.71 -8.59
CA ASN A 108 21.68 -30.57 -9.53
C ASN A 108 20.31 -30.21 -10.12
N ALA A 109 19.23 -30.67 -9.49
CA ALA A 109 17.85 -30.49 -9.95
C ALA A 109 17.47 -29.01 -10.16
N ASN A 110 18.02 -28.12 -9.34
CA ASN A 110 17.71 -26.69 -9.39
C ASN A 110 18.36 -25.92 -10.55
N ALA A 111 19.20 -26.57 -11.38
CA ALA A 111 19.88 -25.92 -12.49
C ALA A 111 19.08 -25.90 -13.80
N ILE A 112 17.95 -26.60 -13.88
CA ILE A 112 17.12 -26.72 -15.09
C ILE A 112 15.88 -25.84 -14.98
N ILE A 113 15.61 -25.09 -16.04
CA ILE A 113 14.55 -24.11 -16.15
C ILE A 113 13.25 -24.72 -16.69
N GLY A 114 13.37 -25.57 -17.73
CA GLY A 114 12.23 -26.10 -18.49
C GLY A 114 11.68 -27.41 -17.92
N HIS A 115 10.40 -27.40 -17.48
CA HIS A 115 9.76 -28.57 -16.88
C HIS A 115 8.58 -29.15 -17.68
N PHE A 116 7.94 -28.36 -18.56
CA PHE A 116 6.63 -28.70 -19.12
C PHE A 116 6.67 -29.35 -20.53
N GLY A 117 7.81 -29.32 -21.23
CA GLY A 117 7.91 -29.83 -22.58
C GLY A 117 7.06 -29.11 -23.64
N LEU A 118 6.68 -27.86 -23.38
CA LEU A 118 5.82 -27.06 -24.24
C LEU A 118 6.51 -25.78 -24.74
N GLY A 119 7.59 -25.34 -24.08
CA GLY A 119 8.27 -24.08 -24.37
C GLY A 119 8.76 -23.96 -25.83
N PHE A 120 9.25 -25.06 -26.44
CA PHE A 120 9.68 -25.05 -27.83
C PHE A 120 8.57 -24.63 -28.80
N TYR A 121 7.36 -25.10 -28.57
CA TYR A 121 6.23 -24.79 -29.46
C TYR A 121 5.81 -23.32 -29.49
N SER A 122 6.27 -22.52 -28.53
CA SER A 122 6.09 -21.06 -28.56
C SER A 122 6.71 -20.40 -29.80
N ALA A 123 7.72 -21.03 -30.43
CA ALA A 123 8.29 -20.57 -31.69
C ALA A 123 7.24 -20.41 -32.81
N PHE A 124 6.23 -21.27 -32.84
CA PHE A 124 5.16 -21.23 -33.83
C PHE A 124 4.13 -20.11 -33.61
N MET A 125 4.23 -19.38 -32.51
CA MET A 125 3.39 -18.18 -32.29
C MET A 125 3.78 -17.04 -33.22
N VAL A 126 5.08 -16.95 -33.55
CA VAL A 126 5.66 -15.86 -34.33
C VAL A 126 6.25 -16.31 -35.67
N SER A 127 6.26 -17.61 -35.94
CA SER A 127 6.94 -18.18 -37.12
C SER A 127 5.99 -18.99 -37.98
N LYS A 128 6.11 -18.83 -39.31
CA LYS A 128 5.44 -19.65 -40.32
C LYS A 128 6.15 -20.97 -40.59
N LYS A 129 7.42 -21.10 -40.17
CA LYS A 129 8.23 -22.31 -40.30
C LYS A 129 9.36 -22.27 -39.26
N VAL A 130 9.68 -23.41 -38.67
CA VAL A 130 10.82 -23.61 -37.77
C VAL A 130 11.69 -24.72 -38.25
N GLU A 131 13.02 -24.51 -38.26
CA GLU A 131 14.02 -25.54 -38.52
C GLU A 131 14.90 -25.73 -37.27
N ILE A 132 15.21 -26.98 -36.95
CA ILE A 132 16.19 -27.36 -35.93
C ILE A 132 17.36 -28.00 -36.62
N HIS A 133 18.60 -27.47 -36.43
CA HIS A 133 19.82 -28.09 -36.83
C HIS A 133 20.59 -28.50 -35.58
N THR A 134 20.79 -29.77 -35.33
CA THR A 134 21.38 -30.25 -34.07
C THR A 134 22.39 -31.36 -34.25
N LEU A 135 23.42 -31.33 -33.40
CA LEU A 135 24.44 -32.38 -33.27
C LEU A 135 24.63 -32.72 -31.78
N SER A 136 24.36 -33.96 -31.43
CA SER A 136 24.52 -34.44 -30.05
C SER A 136 25.98 -34.49 -29.61
N TYR A 137 26.25 -34.27 -28.31
CA TYR A 137 27.57 -34.44 -27.69
C TYR A 137 28.06 -35.90 -27.68
N LYS A 138 27.18 -36.86 -27.94
CA LYS A 138 27.47 -38.30 -27.92
C LYS A 138 28.42 -38.67 -29.06
N GLU A 139 29.42 -39.48 -28.75
CA GLU A 139 30.40 -39.89 -29.73
C GLU A 139 29.75 -40.67 -30.88
N GLY A 140 30.06 -40.32 -32.11
CA GLY A 140 29.49 -40.92 -33.31
C GLY A 140 28.10 -40.48 -33.70
N ALA A 141 27.51 -39.51 -32.99
CA ALA A 141 26.21 -38.95 -33.37
C ALA A 141 26.25 -38.25 -34.73
N LYS A 142 25.18 -38.37 -35.50
CA LYS A 142 25.01 -37.65 -36.76
C LYS A 142 24.26 -36.34 -36.53
N ALA A 143 24.59 -35.34 -37.30
CA ALA A 143 23.85 -34.09 -37.30
C ALA A 143 22.50 -34.29 -38.00
N MET A 144 21.46 -33.72 -37.42
CA MET A 144 20.08 -33.84 -37.89
C MET A 144 19.48 -32.46 -38.17
N LYS A 145 18.70 -32.40 -39.25
CA LYS A 145 17.82 -31.29 -39.55
C LYS A 145 16.38 -31.74 -39.43
N TRP A 146 15.59 -31.01 -38.63
CA TRP A 146 14.16 -31.17 -38.46
C TRP A 146 13.48 -29.90 -38.96
N THR A 147 12.34 -30.03 -39.67
CA THR A 147 11.59 -28.90 -40.24
C THR A 147 10.11 -29.11 -40.04
N CYS A 148 9.39 -28.05 -39.59
CA CYS A 148 7.92 -28.03 -39.44
C CYS A 148 7.38 -26.63 -39.73
N ASP A 149 6.22 -26.58 -40.35
CA ASP A 149 5.48 -25.36 -40.69
C ASP A 149 4.33 -25.05 -39.70
N GLY A 150 4.30 -25.75 -38.56
CA GLY A 150 3.21 -25.63 -37.58
C GLY A 150 2.03 -26.55 -37.87
N SER A 151 2.08 -27.38 -38.92
CA SER A 151 1.18 -28.52 -39.11
C SER A 151 1.58 -29.71 -38.23
N PRO A 152 0.78 -30.77 -38.12
CA PRO A 152 1.16 -32.00 -37.43
C PRO A 152 2.28 -32.80 -38.11
N GLU A 153 2.67 -32.42 -39.32
CA GLU A 153 3.66 -33.09 -40.11
C GLU A 153 5.02 -32.41 -39.95
N TYR A 154 6.09 -33.18 -40.01
CA TYR A 154 7.46 -32.69 -39.95
C TYR A 154 8.33 -33.49 -40.92
N ASP A 155 9.41 -32.88 -41.39
CA ASP A 155 10.50 -33.54 -42.14
C ASP A 155 11.73 -33.64 -41.25
N MET A 156 12.44 -34.79 -41.33
CA MET A 156 13.71 -35.01 -40.64
C MET A 156 14.71 -35.66 -41.57
N GLU A 157 15.92 -35.08 -41.69
CA GLU A 157 16.97 -35.54 -42.60
C GLU A 157 18.35 -35.35 -41.97
N ASP A 158 19.32 -36.15 -42.44
CA ASP A 158 20.74 -35.94 -42.08
C ASP A 158 21.20 -34.58 -42.62
N CYS A 159 22.01 -33.85 -41.88
CA CYS A 159 22.59 -32.58 -42.31
C CYS A 159 24.08 -32.47 -41.94
N GLU A 160 24.71 -31.38 -42.38
CA GLU A 160 26.08 -31.04 -41.94
C GLU A 160 26.02 -30.00 -40.82
N LYS A 161 26.63 -30.33 -39.67
CA LYS A 161 26.86 -29.40 -38.55
C LYS A 161 28.21 -29.76 -37.93
N ALA A 162 29.13 -28.80 -37.92
CA ALA A 162 30.51 -29.04 -37.50
C ALA A 162 30.66 -29.13 -35.97
N GLU A 163 29.84 -28.41 -35.24
CA GLU A 163 29.93 -28.29 -33.77
C GLU A 163 28.68 -28.85 -33.09
N ARG A 164 28.87 -29.42 -31.88
CA ARG A 164 27.75 -29.85 -31.03
C ARG A 164 26.81 -28.69 -30.69
N GLY A 165 25.58 -29.01 -30.32
CA GLY A 165 24.58 -28.05 -29.92
C GLY A 165 23.41 -27.97 -30.89
N THR A 166 22.55 -26.96 -30.70
CA THR A 166 21.32 -26.84 -31.48
C THR A 166 21.15 -25.43 -32.00
N ASP A 167 20.77 -25.28 -33.26
CA ASP A 167 20.34 -24.04 -33.86
C ASP A 167 18.83 -24.16 -34.12
N ILE A 168 18.03 -23.24 -33.59
CA ILE A 168 16.61 -23.11 -33.85
C ILE A 168 16.42 -21.90 -34.76
N VAL A 169 16.08 -22.16 -36.03
CA VAL A 169 15.85 -21.12 -37.05
C VAL A 169 14.37 -20.90 -37.20
N MET A 170 13.91 -19.73 -36.84
CA MET A 170 12.51 -19.28 -36.89
C MET A 170 12.31 -18.38 -38.11
N TYR A 171 11.50 -18.80 -39.08
CA TYR A 171 11.10 -17.98 -40.22
C TYR A 171 9.88 -17.16 -39.80
N ILE A 172 10.10 -15.89 -39.48
CA ILE A 172 9.10 -15.01 -38.88
C ILE A 172 7.91 -14.80 -39.81
N ASP A 173 6.71 -14.86 -39.26
CA ASP A 173 5.46 -14.64 -39.98
C ASP A 173 5.35 -13.17 -40.43
N ASP A 174 4.64 -12.96 -41.55
CA ASP A 174 4.44 -11.62 -42.10
C ASP A 174 3.63 -10.70 -41.16
N GLU A 175 2.81 -11.25 -40.28
CA GLU A 175 2.05 -10.52 -39.29
C GLU A 175 2.90 -10.15 -38.05
N GLU A 176 4.05 -10.80 -37.86
CA GLU A 176 4.92 -10.70 -36.69
C GLU A 176 6.29 -10.03 -36.98
N LYS A 177 6.36 -9.20 -38.03
CA LYS A 177 7.59 -8.54 -38.51
C LYS A 177 8.31 -7.66 -37.50
N GLU A 178 7.62 -7.25 -36.42
CA GLU A 178 8.29 -6.54 -35.31
C GLU A 178 9.46 -7.32 -34.72
N TYR A 179 9.40 -8.65 -34.73
CA TYR A 179 10.48 -9.52 -34.24
C TYR A 179 11.68 -9.66 -35.23
N LEU A 180 11.62 -8.99 -36.38
CA LEU A 180 12.77 -8.77 -37.26
C LEU A 180 13.48 -7.43 -36.98
N GLU A 181 13.03 -6.66 -36.01
CA GLU A 181 13.66 -5.40 -35.60
C GLU A 181 14.69 -5.63 -34.50
N LYS A 182 15.96 -5.20 -34.76
CA LYS A 182 17.08 -5.36 -33.81
C LYS A 182 16.76 -4.76 -32.43
N ASN A 183 16.12 -3.60 -32.39
CA ASN A 183 15.76 -2.92 -31.14
C ASN A 183 14.71 -3.71 -30.35
N ARG A 184 13.72 -4.30 -31.02
CA ARG A 184 12.69 -5.13 -30.40
C ARG A 184 13.30 -6.37 -29.75
N ILE A 185 14.11 -7.12 -30.48
CA ILE A 185 14.82 -8.29 -29.96
C ILE A 185 15.75 -7.92 -28.81
N SER A 186 16.50 -6.81 -28.92
CA SER A 186 17.35 -6.34 -27.83
C SER A 186 16.55 -6.01 -26.56
N ALA A 187 15.39 -5.37 -26.69
CA ALA A 187 14.51 -5.06 -25.58
C ALA A 187 13.99 -6.33 -24.88
N LEU A 188 13.56 -7.33 -25.68
CA LEU A 188 13.09 -8.62 -25.15
C LEU A 188 14.18 -9.41 -24.45
N LEU A 189 15.37 -9.48 -25.04
CA LEU A 189 16.53 -10.16 -24.42
C LEU A 189 16.92 -9.47 -23.10
N ASN A 190 16.91 -8.14 -23.06
CA ASN A 190 17.17 -7.40 -21.82
C ASN A 190 16.07 -7.62 -20.77
N LYS A 191 14.80 -7.75 -21.17
CA LYS A 191 13.68 -8.02 -20.26
C LYS A 191 13.76 -9.42 -19.66
N TYR A 192 13.92 -10.44 -20.50
CA TYR A 192 13.76 -11.84 -20.08
C TYR A 192 15.06 -12.57 -19.76
N CYS A 193 16.17 -12.18 -20.41
CA CYS A 193 17.42 -12.95 -20.37
C CYS A 193 18.55 -12.26 -19.59
N ARG A 194 18.32 -11.07 -19.05
CA ARG A 194 19.33 -10.19 -18.43
C ARG A 194 20.22 -10.84 -17.40
N PHE A 195 19.74 -11.85 -16.70
CA PHE A 195 20.44 -12.50 -15.60
C PHE A 195 20.60 -14.03 -15.79
N MET A 196 20.36 -14.54 -16.98
CA MET A 196 20.54 -15.97 -17.27
C MET A 196 21.97 -16.43 -16.96
N PRO A 197 22.14 -17.68 -16.46
CA PRO A 197 23.44 -18.18 -15.95
C PRO A 197 24.43 -18.60 -17.02
N VAL A 198 24.16 -18.31 -18.28
CA VAL A 198 25.01 -18.60 -19.44
C VAL A 198 25.11 -17.35 -20.30
N PRO A 199 26.31 -17.02 -20.87
CA PRO A 199 26.44 -15.87 -21.75
C PRO A 199 25.46 -15.92 -22.92
N VAL A 200 24.64 -14.89 -23.07
CA VAL A 200 23.74 -14.70 -24.21
C VAL A 200 24.31 -13.59 -25.10
N ILE A 201 24.59 -13.93 -26.34
CA ILE A 201 25.22 -13.05 -27.31
C ILE A 201 24.18 -12.51 -28.28
N PHE A 202 24.18 -11.19 -28.48
CA PHE A 202 23.36 -10.54 -29.49
C PHE A 202 24.09 -9.35 -30.13
N GLY A 203 24.54 -9.56 -31.37
CA GLY A 203 25.30 -8.58 -32.13
C GLY A 203 26.76 -8.48 -31.71
N LYS A 204 27.41 -7.38 -32.08
CA LYS A 204 28.79 -7.08 -31.78
C LYS A 204 28.91 -5.89 -30.83
N GLU A 205 30.04 -5.82 -30.12
CA GLU A 205 30.38 -4.61 -29.38
C GLU A 205 30.68 -3.49 -30.36
N GLN A 206 30.36 -2.27 -29.95
CA GLN A 206 30.53 -1.08 -30.80
C GLN A 206 31.53 -0.13 -30.18
N GLU A 207 32.42 0.39 -31.01
CA GLU A 207 33.32 1.50 -30.65
C GLU A 207 33.00 2.76 -31.43
N TRP A 208 33.25 3.92 -30.81
CA TRP A 208 33.05 5.19 -31.46
C TRP A 208 34.26 5.54 -32.31
N LYS A 209 34.09 5.55 -33.65
CA LYS A 209 35.14 5.94 -34.62
C LYS A 209 34.55 6.93 -35.63
N ASP A 210 35.29 8.01 -35.89
CA ASP A 210 34.96 8.99 -36.96
C ASP A 210 33.53 9.51 -36.93
N GLY A 211 32.98 9.80 -35.71
CA GLY A 211 31.63 10.37 -35.56
C GLY A 211 30.47 9.37 -35.69
N LYS A 212 30.77 8.06 -35.70
CA LYS A 212 29.76 6.98 -35.73
C LYS A 212 30.17 5.77 -34.90
N TYR A 213 29.17 5.00 -34.48
CA TYR A 213 29.42 3.68 -33.88
C TYR A 213 29.74 2.64 -34.96
N VAL A 214 30.82 1.89 -34.78
CA VAL A 214 31.26 0.83 -35.68
C VAL A 214 31.33 -0.49 -34.90
N ASP A 215 30.79 -1.55 -35.46
CA ASP A 215 30.87 -2.87 -34.86
C ASP A 215 32.33 -3.36 -34.82
N THR A 216 32.73 -3.92 -33.68
CA THR A 216 34.03 -4.57 -33.47
C THR A 216 33.93 -6.05 -33.81
N ASP A 217 35.08 -6.77 -33.75
CA ASP A 217 35.09 -8.23 -33.90
C ASP A 217 34.57 -8.97 -32.65
N THR A 218 34.41 -8.28 -31.52
CA THR A 218 34.02 -8.86 -30.23
C THR A 218 32.52 -9.08 -30.17
N ASP A 219 32.11 -10.28 -29.76
CA ASP A 219 30.71 -10.61 -29.51
C ASP A 219 30.14 -9.80 -28.31
N LYS A 220 28.95 -9.24 -28.47
CA LYS A 220 28.29 -8.50 -27.38
C LYS A 220 27.51 -9.47 -26.49
N VAL A 221 27.97 -9.65 -25.26
CA VAL A 221 27.24 -10.36 -24.22
C VAL A 221 26.23 -9.40 -23.59
N ILE A 222 24.94 -9.77 -23.60
CA ILE A 222 23.86 -8.88 -23.18
C ILE A 222 23.41 -9.08 -21.72
N ASN A 223 23.85 -10.14 -21.07
CA ASN A 223 23.41 -10.54 -19.74
C ASN A 223 24.56 -10.57 -18.72
N ASN A 224 24.18 -10.51 -17.44
CA ASN A 224 25.08 -10.71 -16.30
C ASN A 224 24.84 -12.13 -15.75
N ILE A 225 25.80 -13.02 -15.93
CA ILE A 225 25.71 -14.43 -15.53
C ILE A 225 25.86 -14.67 -14.03
N GLU A 226 26.36 -13.69 -13.27
CA GLU A 226 26.51 -13.75 -11.82
C GLU A 226 25.81 -12.53 -11.18
N PRO A 227 24.49 -12.51 -11.15
CA PRO A 227 23.77 -11.39 -10.58
C PRO A 227 24.03 -11.29 -9.07
N LEU A 228 23.94 -10.07 -8.53
CA LEU A 228 24.36 -9.76 -7.17
C LEU A 228 23.70 -10.65 -6.09
N TRP A 229 22.44 -11.03 -6.28
CA TRP A 229 21.70 -11.84 -5.31
C TRP A 229 22.13 -13.30 -5.22
N THR A 230 22.93 -13.80 -6.17
CA THR A 230 23.50 -15.16 -6.13
C THR A 230 24.82 -15.22 -5.37
N ARG A 231 25.42 -14.06 -5.06
CA ARG A 231 26.68 -13.96 -4.33
C ARG A 231 26.47 -13.97 -2.82
N THR A 232 27.48 -14.40 -2.09
CA THR A 232 27.44 -14.44 -0.63
C THR A 232 27.42 -13.00 -0.05
N PRO A 233 26.47 -12.65 0.85
CA PRO A 233 26.37 -11.30 1.40
C PRO A 233 27.65 -10.78 2.04
N THR A 234 28.47 -11.66 2.63
CA THR A 234 29.76 -11.31 3.29
C THR A 234 30.85 -10.85 2.33
N GLU A 235 30.71 -11.12 1.04
CA GLU A 235 31.63 -10.72 -0.02
C GLU A 235 31.27 -9.38 -0.66
N LEU A 236 30.13 -8.81 -0.29
CA LEU A 236 29.55 -7.62 -0.90
C LEU A 236 29.70 -6.40 -0.02
N LYS A 237 29.90 -5.24 -0.66
CA LYS A 237 29.95 -3.93 -0.02
C LYS A 237 28.68 -3.14 -0.32
N ASP A 238 28.44 -2.10 0.44
CA ASP A 238 27.27 -1.22 0.26
C ASP A 238 27.23 -0.62 -1.14
N GLU A 239 28.38 -0.26 -1.72
CA GLU A 239 28.47 0.27 -3.09
C GLU A 239 27.98 -0.73 -4.15
N ASP A 240 28.18 -2.05 -3.94
CA ASP A 240 27.70 -3.08 -4.84
C ASP A 240 26.17 -3.13 -4.86
N TYR A 241 25.54 -3.02 -3.69
CA TYR A 241 24.07 -2.98 -3.55
C TYR A 241 23.47 -1.73 -4.19
N ILE A 242 24.07 -0.56 -3.96
CA ILE A 242 23.60 0.72 -4.54
C ILE A 242 23.73 0.66 -6.07
N LYS A 243 24.88 0.22 -6.57
CA LYS A 243 25.11 0.08 -8.02
C LYS A 243 24.13 -0.89 -8.67
N PHE A 244 23.84 -2.00 -8.00
CA PHE A 244 22.86 -2.97 -8.50
C PHE A 244 21.45 -2.38 -8.47
N TYR A 245 21.08 -1.64 -7.42
CA TYR A 245 19.79 -0.96 -7.34
C TYR A 245 19.57 -0.01 -8.52
N HIS A 246 20.52 0.86 -8.83
CA HIS A 246 20.44 1.75 -9.98
C HIS A 246 20.44 1.01 -11.33
N ALA A 247 21.04 -0.17 -11.38
CA ALA A 247 20.98 -0.99 -12.57
C ALA A 247 19.57 -1.56 -12.82
N ILE A 248 18.84 -1.95 -11.78
CA ILE A 248 17.46 -2.48 -11.92
C ILE A 248 16.38 -1.41 -11.86
N GLN A 249 16.67 -0.25 -11.23
CA GLN A 249 15.76 0.89 -11.06
C GLN A 249 16.43 2.19 -11.53
N PRO A 250 16.60 2.41 -12.83
CA PRO A 250 17.28 3.59 -13.35
C PRO A 250 16.55 4.89 -12.98
N GLY A 251 17.29 5.89 -12.55
CA GLY A 251 16.77 7.22 -12.26
C GLY A 251 16.06 7.39 -10.90
N GLN A 252 16.08 6.36 -10.04
CA GLN A 252 15.61 6.48 -8.66
C GLN A 252 16.71 7.06 -7.76
N GLU A 253 16.30 7.64 -6.61
CA GLU A 253 17.22 8.05 -5.53
C GLU A 253 17.81 6.78 -4.86
N ASP A 254 18.91 6.93 -4.10
CA ASP A 254 19.49 5.83 -3.33
C ASP A 254 18.48 5.23 -2.37
N PRO A 255 18.46 3.88 -2.21
CA PRO A 255 17.59 3.23 -1.26
C PRO A 255 18.03 3.54 0.18
N LEU A 256 17.08 3.56 1.11
CA LEU A 256 17.36 3.80 2.54
C LEU A 256 18.22 2.68 3.15
N PHE A 257 17.94 1.45 2.76
CA PHE A 257 18.62 0.21 3.12
C PHE A 257 18.09 -0.95 2.27
N TRP A 258 18.66 -2.14 2.47
CA TRP A 258 18.28 -3.36 1.75
C TRP A 258 18.33 -4.59 2.64
N ILE A 259 17.70 -5.64 2.14
CA ILE A 259 17.71 -6.98 2.73
C ILE A 259 18.17 -7.95 1.66
N HIS A 260 19.28 -8.63 1.91
CA HIS A 260 19.74 -9.73 1.08
C HIS A 260 19.13 -11.03 1.59
N LEU A 261 18.30 -11.67 0.77
CA LEU A 261 17.70 -12.97 1.04
C LEU A 261 18.63 -14.05 0.52
N ASN A 262 18.95 -15.03 1.38
CA ASN A 262 19.74 -16.19 1.00
C ASN A 262 19.31 -17.37 1.88
N VAL A 263 18.55 -18.30 1.33
CA VAL A 263 17.91 -19.43 2.03
C VAL A 263 17.99 -20.67 1.17
N ASP A 264 18.49 -21.76 1.75
CA ASP A 264 18.60 -23.05 1.07
C ASP A 264 17.61 -24.09 1.63
N PHE A 265 17.07 -23.89 2.81
CA PHE A 265 16.16 -24.80 3.47
C PHE A 265 15.14 -24.07 4.35
N PRO A 266 13.85 -24.43 4.37
CA PRO A 266 13.17 -25.57 3.72
C PRO A 266 12.77 -25.34 2.26
N PHE A 267 13.16 -24.26 1.66
CA PHE A 267 12.98 -23.92 0.26
C PHE A 267 14.20 -23.08 -0.18
N THR A 268 14.47 -23.03 -1.46
CA THR A 268 15.50 -22.17 -2.03
C THR A 268 14.92 -20.81 -2.34
N LEU A 269 15.50 -19.77 -1.74
CA LEU A 269 15.09 -18.38 -1.95
C LEU A 269 16.29 -17.48 -1.88
N THR A 270 16.57 -16.78 -2.95
CA THR A 270 17.58 -15.72 -3.01
C THR A 270 16.93 -14.42 -3.48
N GLY A 271 17.60 -13.30 -3.27
CA GLY A 271 17.05 -12.01 -3.71
C GLY A 271 17.59 -10.83 -2.93
N ILE A 272 17.26 -9.64 -3.40
CA ILE A 272 17.57 -8.40 -2.68
C ILE A 272 16.33 -7.51 -2.73
N LEU A 273 15.82 -7.18 -1.55
CA LEU A 273 14.73 -6.24 -1.39
C LEU A 273 15.28 -4.90 -0.91
N TYR A 274 14.91 -3.83 -1.58
CA TYR A 274 15.31 -2.47 -1.30
C TYR A 274 14.14 -1.68 -0.72
N PHE A 275 14.43 -0.85 0.28
CA PHE A 275 13.51 0.13 0.84
C PHE A 275 13.76 1.48 0.17
N PRO A 276 12.90 1.90 -0.77
CA PRO A 276 12.98 3.25 -1.33
C PRO A 276 12.49 4.27 -0.31
N LYS A 277 12.78 5.55 -0.54
CA LYS A 277 12.12 6.64 0.17
C LYS A 277 10.64 6.69 -0.24
N ILE A 278 9.77 6.35 0.67
CA ILE A 278 8.32 6.40 0.44
C ILE A 278 7.83 7.74 0.95
N LYS A 279 7.77 8.75 0.08
CA LYS A 279 7.11 10.03 0.40
C LYS A 279 5.64 9.72 0.69
N ASN A 280 5.00 10.45 1.59
CA ASN A 280 3.65 10.26 2.18
C ASN A 280 2.48 9.93 1.22
N ASN A 281 2.71 9.37 0.06
CA ASN A 281 1.72 8.91 -0.90
C ASN A 281 1.80 7.38 -1.02
N LEU A 282 0.70 6.72 -0.66
CA LEU A 282 0.43 5.31 -0.98
C LEU A 282 0.26 5.13 -2.50
N ASP A 283 1.30 5.41 -3.27
CA ASP A 283 1.35 5.02 -4.67
C ASP A 283 1.81 3.55 -4.77
N VAL A 284 0.88 2.64 -4.58
CA VAL A 284 1.09 1.19 -4.72
C VAL A 284 1.21 0.88 -6.20
N ARG A 285 2.35 1.18 -6.81
CA ARG A 285 2.67 0.66 -8.13
C ARG A 285 3.02 -0.82 -7.99
N LYS A 286 2.30 -1.67 -8.72
CA LYS A 286 2.39 -3.13 -8.61
C LYS A 286 3.70 -3.74 -9.15
N ASP A 287 4.52 -3.00 -9.90
CA ASP A 287 5.61 -3.54 -10.74
C ASP A 287 7.00 -3.14 -10.22
N ARG A 288 7.27 -3.37 -8.93
CA ARG A 288 8.53 -2.92 -8.30
C ARG A 288 9.46 -4.04 -7.87
N ILE A 289 8.92 -5.24 -7.66
CA ILE A 289 9.70 -6.44 -7.32
C ILE A 289 9.64 -7.39 -8.51
N GLN A 290 10.80 -7.73 -9.05
CA GLN A 290 10.93 -8.67 -10.15
C GLN A 290 11.11 -10.08 -9.63
N LEU A 291 10.29 -11.01 -10.12
CA LEU A 291 10.37 -12.42 -9.78
C LEU A 291 11.17 -13.17 -10.84
N TYR A 292 12.12 -13.95 -10.37
CA TYR A 292 12.94 -14.86 -11.14
C TYR A 292 12.73 -16.31 -10.68
N CYS A 293 12.98 -17.25 -11.57
CA CYS A 293 13.12 -18.68 -11.28
C CYS A 293 14.40 -19.16 -11.95
N ASN A 294 15.39 -19.54 -11.17
CA ASN A 294 16.72 -19.89 -11.66
C ASN A 294 17.32 -18.81 -12.60
N GLN A 295 17.26 -17.55 -12.15
CA GLN A 295 17.76 -16.38 -12.88
C GLN A 295 17.01 -16.05 -14.19
N VAL A 296 15.90 -16.73 -14.48
CA VAL A 296 15.03 -16.42 -15.62
C VAL A 296 13.87 -15.56 -15.13
N PHE A 297 13.66 -14.45 -15.79
CA PHE A 297 12.55 -13.54 -15.46
C PHE A 297 11.19 -14.21 -15.66
N VAL A 298 10.35 -14.14 -14.63
CA VAL A 298 8.99 -14.68 -14.62
C VAL A 298 7.97 -13.56 -14.79
N THR A 299 7.96 -12.63 -13.84
CA THR A 299 6.99 -11.53 -13.79
C THR A 299 7.53 -10.40 -12.90
N ASP A 300 7.03 -9.20 -13.10
CA ASP A 300 7.19 -8.05 -12.21
C ASP A 300 6.02 -7.86 -11.22
N SER A 301 4.96 -8.65 -11.37
CA SER A 301 3.84 -8.70 -10.42
C SER A 301 4.02 -9.87 -9.45
N VAL A 302 4.36 -9.57 -8.20
CA VAL A 302 4.54 -10.55 -7.11
C VAL A 302 3.29 -10.69 -6.23
N GLU A 303 2.12 -10.36 -6.76
CA GLU A 303 0.83 -10.50 -6.08
C GLU A 303 0.64 -11.96 -5.62
N GLY A 304 0.36 -12.15 -4.34
CA GLY A 304 0.23 -13.47 -3.71
C GLY A 304 1.54 -14.14 -3.29
N VAL A 305 2.72 -13.67 -3.73
CA VAL A 305 4.04 -14.14 -3.25
C VAL A 305 4.48 -13.38 -2.01
N VAL A 306 4.25 -12.07 -2.00
CA VAL A 306 4.49 -11.22 -0.84
C VAL A 306 3.18 -10.57 -0.39
N PRO A 307 3.04 -10.20 0.90
CA PRO A 307 1.90 -9.42 1.36
C PRO A 307 1.82 -8.06 0.66
N ASP A 308 0.60 -7.51 0.55
CA ASP A 308 0.33 -6.26 -0.18
C ASP A 308 1.19 -5.08 0.25
N PHE A 309 1.45 -4.92 1.54
CA PHE A 309 2.30 -3.84 2.04
C PHE A 309 3.75 -3.94 1.55
N MET A 310 4.24 -5.16 1.24
CA MET A 310 5.57 -5.35 0.70
C MET A 310 5.70 -4.96 -0.78
N MET A 311 4.60 -4.76 -1.49
CA MET A 311 4.63 -4.20 -2.84
C MET A 311 5.14 -2.74 -2.89
N LEU A 312 5.29 -2.09 -1.74
CA LEU A 312 5.99 -0.80 -1.62
C LEU A 312 7.51 -0.92 -1.72
N LEU A 313 8.07 -2.14 -1.57
CA LEU A 313 9.48 -2.43 -1.74
C LEU A 313 9.84 -2.55 -3.22
N GLN A 314 11.14 -2.54 -3.51
CA GLN A 314 11.70 -2.73 -4.84
C GLN A 314 12.76 -3.82 -4.79
N GLY A 315 13.10 -4.40 -5.93
CA GLY A 315 14.18 -5.37 -5.99
C GLY A 315 13.89 -6.63 -6.76
N VAL A 316 14.52 -7.72 -6.35
CA VAL A 316 14.45 -9.02 -7.01
C VAL A 316 14.22 -10.15 -6.00
N ILE A 317 13.43 -11.13 -6.41
CA ILE A 317 13.24 -12.40 -5.71
C ILE A 317 13.48 -13.50 -6.73
N ASP A 318 14.29 -14.51 -6.37
CA ASP A 318 14.58 -15.68 -7.20
C ASP A 318 14.34 -16.95 -6.39
N SER A 319 13.43 -17.80 -6.85
CA SER A 319 13.11 -19.06 -6.19
C SER A 319 12.59 -20.11 -7.18
N PRO A 320 13.21 -21.28 -7.26
CA PRO A 320 12.71 -22.40 -8.04
C PRO A 320 11.49 -23.09 -7.40
N ASP A 321 11.24 -22.85 -6.10
CA ASP A 321 10.16 -23.49 -5.34
C ASP A 321 8.81 -22.77 -5.45
N ILE A 322 8.76 -21.66 -6.19
CA ILE A 322 7.51 -20.98 -6.51
C ILE A 322 6.85 -21.69 -7.69
N PRO A 323 5.65 -22.29 -7.49
CA PRO A 323 4.97 -23.00 -8.55
C PRO A 323 4.46 -22.03 -9.61
N LEU A 324 4.93 -22.23 -10.82
CA LEU A 324 4.57 -21.47 -12.00
C LEU A 324 3.54 -22.23 -12.82
N ASN A 325 2.64 -21.51 -13.51
CA ASN A 325 1.81 -22.11 -14.55
C ASN A 325 2.67 -22.47 -15.79
N VAL A 326 2.08 -23.13 -16.76
CA VAL A 326 2.76 -23.58 -17.98
C VAL A 326 3.40 -22.41 -18.75
N SER A 327 2.73 -21.26 -18.79
CA SER A 327 3.26 -20.05 -19.45
C SER A 327 4.24 -19.25 -18.57
N ARG A 328 4.49 -19.68 -17.32
CA ARG A 328 5.27 -18.93 -16.31
C ARG A 328 4.85 -17.48 -16.12
N SER A 329 3.65 -17.12 -16.57
CA SER A 329 3.14 -15.74 -16.48
C SER A 329 2.29 -15.49 -15.26
N TYR A 330 1.81 -16.55 -14.60
CA TYR A 330 0.95 -16.48 -13.42
C TYR A 330 1.41 -17.45 -12.34
N LEU A 331 1.27 -17.00 -11.10
CA LEU A 331 1.57 -17.77 -9.91
C LEU A 331 0.38 -18.63 -9.52
N GLN A 332 0.64 -19.89 -9.16
CA GLN A 332 -0.40 -20.72 -8.58
C GLN A 332 -0.44 -20.53 -7.07
N ALA A 333 -1.65 -20.32 -6.51
CA ALA A 333 -1.82 -20.24 -5.06
C ALA A 333 -1.50 -21.61 -4.42
N ASP A 334 -0.34 -21.74 -3.79
CA ASP A 334 0.14 -22.96 -3.16
C ASP A 334 0.60 -22.72 -1.71
N ARG A 335 0.69 -23.81 -0.96
CA ARG A 335 1.22 -23.83 0.42
C ARG A 335 2.66 -23.34 0.50
N ASN A 336 3.47 -23.58 -0.51
CA ASN A 336 4.88 -23.15 -0.54
C ASN A 336 4.97 -21.63 -0.68
N VAL A 337 4.15 -21.00 -1.53
CA VAL A 337 4.08 -19.55 -1.67
C VAL A 337 3.78 -18.89 -0.32
N LYS A 338 2.81 -19.42 0.45
CA LYS A 338 2.50 -18.90 1.80
C LYS A 338 3.68 -19.04 2.78
N LYS A 339 4.47 -20.12 2.69
CA LYS A 339 5.67 -20.28 3.53
C LYS A 339 6.74 -19.28 3.16
N ILE A 340 6.98 -19.08 1.87
CA ILE A 340 7.94 -18.09 1.34
C ILE A 340 7.49 -16.69 1.78
N SER A 341 6.24 -16.32 1.56
CA SER A 341 5.65 -15.06 1.99
C SER A 341 5.85 -14.80 3.50
N THR A 342 5.49 -15.77 4.33
CA THR A 342 5.68 -15.68 5.80
C THR A 342 7.15 -15.54 6.18
N TYR A 343 8.05 -16.23 5.48
CA TYR A 343 9.48 -16.12 5.73
C TYR A 343 10.03 -14.74 5.38
N ILE A 344 9.68 -14.22 4.21
CA ILE A 344 10.08 -12.87 3.77
C ILE A 344 9.59 -11.83 4.79
N THR A 345 8.32 -11.89 5.18
CA THR A 345 7.72 -11.01 6.20
C THR A 345 8.54 -11.01 7.49
N LYS A 346 8.87 -12.20 7.97
CA LYS A 346 9.67 -12.36 9.19
C LYS A 346 11.08 -11.79 9.06
N LYS A 347 11.73 -11.98 7.90
CA LYS A 347 13.07 -11.43 7.64
C LYS A 347 13.06 -9.92 7.53
N VAL A 348 12.05 -9.36 6.88
CA VAL A 348 11.86 -7.91 6.79
C VAL A 348 11.67 -7.31 8.18
N ALA A 349 10.78 -7.86 9.00
CA ALA A 349 10.55 -7.39 10.36
C ALA A 349 11.81 -7.51 11.24
N ALA A 350 12.54 -8.63 11.15
CA ALA A 350 13.79 -8.83 11.88
C ALA A 350 14.87 -7.82 11.48
N ARG A 351 14.97 -7.48 10.20
CA ARG A 351 15.92 -6.48 9.71
C ARG A 351 15.59 -5.08 10.21
N LEU A 352 14.31 -4.70 10.20
CA LEU A 352 13.85 -3.42 10.75
C LEU A 352 14.13 -3.34 12.25
N GLU A 353 13.88 -4.42 13.01
CA GLU A 353 14.19 -4.49 14.44
C GLU A 353 15.69 -4.37 14.69
N GLU A 354 16.54 -5.03 13.90
CA GLU A 354 18.00 -4.92 13.96
C GLU A 354 18.47 -3.48 13.73
N LEU A 355 17.98 -2.82 12.66
CA LEU A 355 18.32 -1.44 12.33
C LEU A 355 17.92 -0.48 13.47
N SER A 356 16.73 -0.66 14.04
CA SER A 356 16.25 0.17 15.15
C SER A 356 17.10 0.03 16.42
N LYS A 357 17.76 -1.13 16.63
CA LYS A 357 18.63 -1.40 17.79
C LYS A 357 20.08 -0.97 17.55
N LYS A 358 20.57 -1.12 16.32
CA LYS A 358 21.97 -0.87 15.96
C LYS A 358 22.29 0.63 16.01
N ASP A 359 21.40 1.45 15.46
CA ASP A 359 21.54 2.90 15.44
C ASP A 359 20.14 3.55 15.47
N THR A 360 19.68 3.83 16.69
CA THR A 360 18.37 4.40 16.94
C THR A 360 18.20 5.75 16.25
N LYS A 361 19.23 6.61 16.28
CA LYS A 361 19.16 7.94 15.65
C LYS A 361 19.04 7.86 14.13
N ALA A 362 19.86 7.03 13.48
CA ALA A 362 19.78 6.83 12.05
C ALA A 362 18.44 6.18 11.63
N PHE A 363 17.80 5.40 12.51
CA PHE A 363 16.47 4.85 12.28
C PHE A 363 15.38 5.92 12.43
N GLU A 364 15.48 6.78 13.44
CA GLU A 364 14.59 7.94 13.64
C GLU A 364 14.62 8.90 12.42
N GLU A 365 15.82 9.21 11.92
CA GLU A 365 16.00 10.06 10.73
C GLU A 365 15.30 9.50 9.48
N LYS A 366 15.21 8.17 9.37
CA LYS A 366 14.55 7.48 8.25
C LYS A 366 13.06 7.20 8.51
N TRP A 367 12.58 7.43 9.73
CA TRP A 367 11.25 7.03 10.14
C TRP A 367 10.15 7.56 9.23
N ASN A 368 10.19 8.85 8.89
CA ASN A 368 9.17 9.47 8.04
C ASN A 368 9.12 8.89 6.62
N ASP A 369 10.23 8.32 6.14
CA ASP A 369 10.30 7.67 4.83
C ASP A 369 9.83 6.20 4.85
N ILE A 370 9.76 5.56 6.03
CA ILE A 370 9.36 4.15 6.18
C ILE A 370 8.08 3.96 7.01
N LYS A 371 7.58 5.00 7.69
CA LYS A 371 6.40 4.98 8.56
C LYS A 371 5.21 4.31 7.88
N ILE A 372 4.87 4.76 6.69
CA ILE A 372 3.71 4.26 5.93
C ILE A 372 3.81 2.77 5.60
N PHE A 373 5.01 2.26 5.30
CA PHE A 373 5.25 0.84 5.09
C PHE A 373 4.98 0.03 6.36
N ILE A 374 5.51 0.51 7.49
CA ILE A 374 5.37 -0.18 8.77
C ILE A 374 3.92 -0.16 9.23
N GLU A 375 3.24 0.97 9.17
CA GLU A 375 1.82 1.09 9.55
C GLU A 375 0.93 0.24 8.65
N TYR A 376 1.14 0.24 7.33
CA TYR A 376 0.39 -0.62 6.43
C TYR A 376 0.61 -2.10 6.74
N GLY A 377 1.84 -2.50 7.01
CA GLY A 377 2.17 -3.85 7.45
C GLY A 377 1.48 -4.23 8.75
N MET A 378 1.48 -3.32 9.75
CA MET A 378 0.82 -3.56 11.04
C MET A 378 -0.70 -3.67 10.92
N LEU A 379 -1.30 -2.96 9.97
CA LEU A 379 -2.74 -3.00 9.70
C LEU A 379 -3.18 -4.24 8.90
N SER A 380 -2.30 -4.79 8.07
CA SER A 380 -2.64 -5.86 7.12
C SER A 380 -2.15 -7.26 7.52
N ASP A 381 -1.10 -7.37 8.36
CA ASP A 381 -0.50 -8.64 8.79
C ASP A 381 -0.29 -8.69 10.31
N GLU A 382 -1.03 -9.55 11.00
CA GLU A 382 -0.99 -9.65 12.46
C GLU A 382 0.40 -10.06 13.00
N LYS A 383 1.09 -10.98 12.32
CA LYS A 383 2.43 -11.44 12.73
C LYS A 383 3.48 -10.36 12.54
N PHE A 384 3.37 -9.58 11.46
CA PHE A 384 4.20 -8.41 11.26
C PHE A 384 3.92 -7.37 12.35
N CYS A 385 2.64 -7.11 12.68
CA CYS A 385 2.23 -6.20 13.73
C CYS A 385 2.87 -6.56 15.08
N GLU A 386 2.79 -7.83 15.50
CA GLU A 386 3.40 -8.30 16.75
C GLU A 386 4.90 -8.03 16.84
N GLN A 387 5.61 -8.14 15.73
CA GLN A 387 7.04 -7.85 15.67
C GLN A 387 7.31 -6.35 15.58
N ALA A 388 6.54 -5.62 14.79
CA ALA A 388 6.69 -4.18 14.57
C ALA A 388 6.43 -3.37 15.85
N MET A 389 5.57 -3.82 16.75
CA MET A 389 5.37 -3.21 18.07
C MET A 389 6.66 -2.99 18.86
N LYS A 390 7.73 -3.75 18.57
CA LYS A 390 9.02 -3.64 19.26
C LYS A 390 9.90 -2.51 18.75
N PHE A 391 9.66 -2.02 17.52
CA PHE A 391 10.49 -1.03 16.85
C PHE A 391 9.71 0.11 16.17
N ALA A 392 8.40 0.00 16.06
CA ALA A 392 7.57 1.08 15.56
C ALA A 392 7.70 2.33 16.43
N LEU A 393 7.83 3.48 15.79
CA LEU A 393 7.98 4.76 16.47
C LEU A 393 6.69 5.57 16.35
N VAL A 394 6.51 6.46 17.30
CA VAL A 394 5.60 7.59 17.23
C VAL A 394 6.40 8.86 17.49
N SER A 395 5.99 9.98 16.94
CA SER A 395 6.61 11.27 17.19
C SER A 395 5.64 12.21 17.90
N ASP A 396 6.17 13.06 18.80
CA ASP A 396 5.38 14.12 19.41
C ASP A 396 5.43 15.42 18.57
N THR A 397 4.67 16.42 19.00
CA THR A 397 4.62 17.73 18.33
C THR A 397 5.93 18.53 18.43
N GLU A 398 6.85 18.12 19.28
CA GLU A 398 8.22 18.69 19.39
C GLU A 398 9.23 17.96 18.49
N GLY A 399 8.79 16.90 17.76
CA GLY A 399 9.62 16.11 16.86
C GLY A 399 10.50 15.08 17.55
N GLN A 400 10.20 14.71 18.80
CA GLN A 400 10.87 13.64 19.51
C GLN A 400 10.24 12.29 19.14
N PHE A 401 11.08 11.28 18.92
CA PHE A 401 10.64 9.94 18.58
C PHE A 401 10.65 9.02 19.79
N PHE A 402 9.64 8.16 19.87
CA PHE A 402 9.48 7.19 20.96
C PHE A 402 9.02 5.84 20.40
N LYS A 403 9.48 4.75 21.01
CA LYS A 403 8.80 3.47 20.85
C LYS A 403 7.47 3.53 21.60
N LEU A 404 6.50 2.76 21.15
CA LEU A 404 5.15 2.76 21.74
C LEU A 404 5.15 2.51 23.26
N ASP A 405 5.95 1.54 23.74
CA ASP A 405 6.05 1.23 25.16
C ASP A 405 6.75 2.34 25.97
N ASP A 406 7.71 3.03 25.38
CA ASP A 406 8.42 4.12 26.07
C ASP A 406 7.56 5.37 26.13
N TYR A 407 6.79 5.66 25.06
CA TYR A 407 5.80 6.73 25.07
C TYR A 407 4.71 6.47 26.10
N LYS A 408 4.22 5.24 26.20
CA LYS A 408 3.26 4.84 27.24
C LYS A 408 3.76 5.18 28.63
N LYS A 409 5.00 4.82 28.97
CA LYS A 409 5.62 5.13 30.28
C LYS A 409 5.77 6.64 30.52
N LEU A 410 6.06 7.40 29.46
CA LEU A 410 6.19 8.85 29.54
C LEU A 410 4.89 9.50 30.00
N ILE A 411 3.75 9.07 29.44
CA ILE A 411 2.47 9.73 29.63
C ILE A 411 1.61 9.15 30.77
N GLU A 412 1.87 7.91 31.23
CA GLU A 412 0.98 7.19 32.16
C GLU A 412 0.75 7.94 33.47
N GLY A 413 1.76 8.66 33.99
CA GLY A 413 1.64 9.44 35.21
C GLY A 413 0.69 10.64 35.13
N ASN A 414 0.65 11.28 33.95
CA ASN A 414 -0.07 12.53 33.75
C ASN A 414 -1.36 12.37 32.91
N GLN A 415 -1.39 11.40 32.00
CA GLN A 415 -2.46 11.26 31.02
C GLN A 415 -3.39 10.06 31.29
N THR A 416 -3.41 9.52 32.50
CA THR A 416 -4.41 8.55 32.94
C THR A 416 -5.64 9.28 33.48
N ASP A 417 -6.84 8.96 32.97
CA ASP A 417 -8.09 9.55 33.41
C ASP A 417 -8.57 8.95 34.76
N LYS A 418 -9.66 9.51 35.31
CA LYS A 418 -10.26 9.04 36.58
C LYS A 418 -10.76 7.60 36.54
N ASP A 419 -11.06 7.08 35.34
CA ASP A 419 -11.57 5.73 35.13
C ASP A 419 -10.42 4.71 34.86
N GLY A 420 -9.17 5.20 34.89
CA GLY A 420 -7.97 4.41 34.71
C GLY A 420 -7.62 4.14 33.24
N ASN A 421 -8.19 4.91 32.30
CA ASN A 421 -7.83 4.83 30.90
C ASN A 421 -6.63 5.75 30.62
N LEU A 422 -5.64 5.24 29.89
CA LEU A 422 -4.53 6.03 29.41
C LEU A 422 -4.94 6.78 28.13
N VAL A 423 -4.85 8.10 28.17
CA VAL A 423 -5.28 8.98 27.08
C VAL A 423 -4.07 9.46 26.30
N TYR A 424 -3.97 9.01 25.05
CA TYR A 424 -2.99 9.47 24.07
C TYR A 424 -3.56 10.70 23.37
N LEU A 425 -3.05 11.88 23.66
CA LEU A 425 -3.41 13.08 22.91
C LEU A 425 -2.67 13.13 21.59
N TYR A 426 -3.33 13.56 20.53
CA TYR A 426 -2.69 13.72 19.23
C TYR A 426 -3.19 14.95 18.46
N ALA A 427 -2.35 15.43 17.57
CA ALA A 427 -2.63 16.48 16.59
C ALA A 427 -2.36 15.95 15.17
N THR A 428 -3.07 16.50 14.20
CA THR A 428 -2.89 16.17 12.78
C THR A 428 -2.30 17.33 11.98
N ASP A 429 -2.35 18.54 12.53
CA ASP A 429 -1.77 19.75 11.96
C ASP A 429 -1.28 20.64 13.09
N LYS A 430 0.03 20.77 13.21
CA LYS A 430 0.68 21.52 14.29
C LYS A 430 0.33 23.01 14.27
N GLU A 431 0.19 23.60 13.10
CA GLU A 431 -0.11 25.04 12.97
C GLU A 431 -1.58 25.33 13.22
N ALA A 432 -2.48 24.58 12.59
CA ALA A 432 -3.90 24.76 12.74
C ALA A 432 -4.38 24.45 14.17
N GLN A 433 -3.73 23.51 14.87
CA GLN A 433 -4.07 23.07 16.22
C GLN A 433 -3.16 23.66 17.31
N TYR A 434 -2.36 24.67 16.98
CA TYR A 434 -1.34 25.22 17.89
C TYR A 434 -1.91 25.62 19.26
N SER A 435 -3.05 26.29 19.34
CA SER A 435 -3.66 26.72 20.61
C SER A 435 -4.05 25.56 21.51
N TYR A 436 -4.55 24.47 20.93
CA TYR A 436 -4.92 23.25 21.66
C TYR A 436 -3.69 22.47 22.13
N ILE A 437 -2.66 22.36 21.26
CA ILE A 437 -1.38 21.74 21.60
C ILE A 437 -0.75 22.50 22.77
N LYS A 438 -0.72 23.84 22.67
CA LYS A 438 -0.19 24.69 23.74
C LYS A 438 -0.94 24.49 25.05
N ALA A 439 -2.27 24.48 25.04
CA ALA A 439 -3.09 24.26 26.22
C ALA A 439 -2.81 22.88 26.86
N ALA A 440 -2.56 21.84 26.07
CA ALA A 440 -2.16 20.52 26.53
C ALA A 440 -0.77 20.54 27.16
N ASN A 441 0.21 21.15 26.50
CA ASN A 441 1.59 21.27 26.99
C ASN A 441 1.68 22.10 28.29
N ASP A 442 0.89 23.19 28.42
CA ASP A 442 0.82 24.03 29.62
C ASP A 442 0.30 23.22 30.84
N LYS A 443 -0.46 22.14 30.63
CA LYS A 443 -0.86 21.17 31.67
C LYS A 443 0.12 20.03 31.88
N GLY A 444 1.25 20.03 31.16
CA GLY A 444 2.26 18.98 31.22
C GLY A 444 1.86 17.70 30.49
N TYR A 445 0.90 17.78 29.58
CA TYR A 445 0.53 16.67 28.70
C TYR A 445 1.43 16.67 27.46
N ASN A 446 1.78 15.47 26.98
CA ASN A 446 2.50 15.29 25.71
C ASN A 446 1.49 14.99 24.59
N VAL A 447 1.74 15.49 23.38
CA VAL A 447 0.84 15.38 22.24
C VAL A 447 1.59 14.74 21.08
N LEU A 448 1.06 13.62 20.56
CA LEU A 448 1.57 12.95 19.37
C LEU A 448 1.26 13.73 18.08
N MET A 449 2.14 13.62 17.09
CA MET A 449 1.90 14.10 15.74
C MET A 449 1.43 12.93 14.86
N MET A 450 0.18 13.01 14.40
CA MET A 450 -0.50 11.99 13.58
C MET A 450 -0.98 12.64 12.27
N ASP A 451 -0.04 12.91 11.36
CA ASP A 451 -0.26 13.63 10.09
C ASP A 451 -0.22 12.72 8.86
N GLY A 452 -0.04 11.41 9.08
CA GLY A 452 0.03 10.39 8.04
C GLY A 452 -1.35 9.88 7.60
N GLN A 453 -1.43 9.39 6.37
CA GLN A 453 -2.67 8.85 5.78
C GLN A 453 -3.21 7.62 6.53
N LEU A 454 -2.32 6.82 7.14
CA LEU A 454 -2.69 5.59 7.86
C LEU A 454 -2.83 5.80 9.36
N ASP A 455 -2.56 6.99 9.89
CA ASP A 455 -2.54 7.23 11.34
C ASP A 455 -3.90 6.96 12.00
N ILE A 456 -5.02 7.28 11.37
CA ILE A 456 -6.34 7.04 11.95
C ILE A 456 -6.69 5.55 12.05
N PRO A 457 -6.57 4.72 11.00
CA PRO A 457 -6.72 3.28 11.16
C PRO A 457 -5.66 2.67 12.10
N PHE A 458 -4.43 3.20 12.11
CA PHE A 458 -3.37 2.77 13.03
C PHE A 458 -3.74 3.02 14.49
N VAL A 459 -4.19 4.22 14.83
CA VAL A 459 -4.73 4.58 16.15
C VAL A 459 -5.87 3.66 16.57
N SER A 460 -6.81 3.39 15.67
CA SER A 460 -7.94 2.50 15.95
C SER A 460 -7.51 1.07 16.23
N MET A 461 -6.48 0.58 15.54
CA MET A 461 -5.88 -0.73 15.79
C MET A 461 -5.17 -0.77 17.16
N LEU A 462 -4.44 0.29 17.53
CA LEU A 462 -3.77 0.38 18.83
C LEU A 462 -4.77 0.39 19.99
N GLU A 463 -5.90 1.10 19.85
CA GLU A 463 -6.99 1.09 20.84
C GLU A 463 -7.60 -0.31 21.03
N GLN A 464 -7.83 -1.05 19.93
CA GLN A 464 -8.36 -2.41 19.99
C GLN A 464 -7.40 -3.39 20.68
N LYS A 465 -6.09 -3.20 20.52
CA LYS A 465 -5.08 -4.05 21.17
C LYS A 465 -4.86 -3.72 22.65
N ASN A 466 -5.26 -2.54 23.11
CA ASN A 466 -5.05 -2.05 24.47
C ASN A 466 -6.36 -1.54 25.07
N GLU A 467 -7.11 -2.41 25.74
CA GLU A 467 -8.46 -2.16 26.29
C GLU A 467 -8.61 -0.89 27.17
N LYS A 468 -7.53 -0.41 27.79
CA LYS A 468 -7.51 0.81 28.63
C LYS A 468 -6.76 1.95 27.97
N SER A 469 -6.64 1.99 26.67
CA SER A 469 -6.01 3.06 25.92
C SER A 469 -7.02 3.77 25.02
N ARG A 470 -6.92 5.09 25.00
CA ARG A 470 -7.79 5.97 24.23
C ARG A 470 -6.96 7.00 23.52
N PHE A 471 -7.13 7.16 22.21
CA PHE A 471 -6.52 8.24 21.46
C PHE A 471 -7.52 9.35 21.22
N VAL A 472 -7.16 10.58 21.57
CA VAL A 472 -8.06 11.73 21.50
C VAL A 472 -7.33 12.90 20.85
N ARG A 473 -7.94 13.46 19.80
CA ARG A 473 -7.37 14.63 19.14
C ARG A 473 -7.53 15.87 20.02
N VAL A 474 -6.48 16.68 20.10
CA VAL A 474 -6.40 17.82 21.04
C VAL A 474 -7.54 18.85 20.92
N ASP A 475 -8.18 18.93 19.76
CA ASP A 475 -9.30 19.84 19.47
C ASP A 475 -10.69 19.18 19.54
N SER A 476 -10.76 17.94 20.06
CA SER A 476 -12.03 17.19 20.13
C SER A 476 -12.92 17.62 21.30
N ASP A 477 -12.34 18.19 22.35
CA ASP A 477 -13.04 18.76 23.49
C ASP A 477 -12.16 19.82 24.15
N VAL A 478 -12.70 20.54 25.16
CA VAL A 478 -11.88 21.39 26.00
C VAL A 478 -10.88 20.58 26.80
N ILE A 479 -9.72 21.18 27.08
CA ILE A 479 -8.57 20.48 27.65
C ILE A 479 -8.90 19.69 28.94
N ASP A 480 -9.75 20.20 29.79
CA ASP A 480 -10.16 19.56 31.04
C ASP A 480 -10.98 18.29 30.82
N ASN A 481 -11.71 18.22 29.71
CA ASN A 481 -12.50 17.05 29.32
C ASN A 481 -11.74 15.99 28.55
N LEU A 482 -10.62 16.37 27.90
CA LEU A 482 -9.80 15.41 27.16
C LEU A 482 -9.24 14.33 28.08
N ILE A 483 -8.74 14.73 29.28
CA ILE A 483 -8.26 13.82 30.30
C ILE A 483 -8.97 14.16 31.61
N ARG A 484 -10.09 13.52 31.86
CA ARG A 484 -10.91 13.76 33.05
C ARG A 484 -10.22 13.23 34.29
N LYS A 485 -9.72 14.12 35.16
CA LYS A 485 -9.08 13.76 36.43
C LYS A 485 -10.06 13.68 37.59
N GLU A 486 -11.09 14.54 37.56
CA GLU A 486 -12.11 14.67 38.57
C GLU A 486 -13.49 14.70 37.89
N ASP A 487 -14.55 14.70 38.68
CA ASP A 487 -15.89 14.96 38.16
C ASP A 487 -15.99 16.38 37.62
N ASP A 488 -16.73 16.53 36.51
CA ASP A 488 -16.89 17.83 35.83
C ASP A 488 -17.35 18.89 36.82
N LYS A 489 -16.62 20.01 36.92
CA LYS A 489 -17.06 21.19 37.63
C LYS A 489 -18.26 21.73 36.87
N LYS A 490 -19.44 21.55 37.46
CA LYS A 490 -20.69 22.06 36.85
C LYS A 490 -20.65 23.58 36.77
N SER A 491 -21.13 24.10 35.67
CA SER A 491 -21.39 25.54 35.53
C SER A 491 -22.31 26.02 36.66
N GLU A 492 -22.00 27.15 37.25
CA GLU A 492 -22.84 27.81 38.27
C GLU A 492 -24.11 28.44 37.68
N LEU A 493 -24.21 28.51 36.33
CA LEU A 493 -25.39 29.06 35.65
C LEU A 493 -26.60 28.15 35.85
N SER A 494 -27.73 28.74 36.16
CA SER A 494 -29.04 28.07 36.20
C SER A 494 -29.43 27.54 34.81
N ALA A 495 -30.36 26.60 34.76
CA ALA A 495 -30.85 26.04 33.49
C ALA A 495 -31.45 27.13 32.57
N ASP A 496 -32.12 28.13 33.15
CA ASP A 496 -32.68 29.23 32.38
C ASP A 496 -31.61 30.15 31.80
N GLU A 497 -30.53 30.43 32.55
CA GLU A 497 -29.39 31.20 32.08
C GLU A 497 -28.61 30.46 31.00
N GLN A 498 -28.44 29.14 31.13
CA GLN A 498 -27.80 28.32 30.08
C GLN A 498 -28.65 28.31 28.80
N ALA A 499 -29.98 28.18 28.92
CA ALA A 499 -30.87 28.23 27.76
C ALA A 499 -30.81 29.59 27.05
N MET A 500 -30.84 30.68 27.82
CA MET A 500 -30.74 32.05 27.31
C MET A 500 -29.40 32.28 26.64
N ALA A 501 -28.27 31.93 27.31
CA ALA A 501 -26.93 32.07 26.75
C ALA A 501 -26.73 31.21 25.50
N SER A 502 -27.30 30.00 25.46
CA SER A 502 -27.28 29.16 24.27
C SER A 502 -27.91 29.86 23.07
N THR A 503 -29.13 30.39 23.18
CA THR A 503 -29.77 31.12 22.09
C THR A 503 -29.03 32.42 21.75
N LEU A 504 -28.51 33.14 22.77
CA LEU A 504 -27.75 34.38 22.61
C LEU A 504 -26.54 34.18 21.68
N PHE A 505 -25.75 33.17 21.96
CA PHE A 505 -24.53 32.90 21.16
C PHE A 505 -24.87 32.19 19.84
N LYS A 506 -25.72 31.16 19.84
CA LYS A 506 -26.05 30.37 18.66
C LYS A 506 -26.64 31.24 17.53
N SER A 507 -27.48 32.22 17.88
CA SER A 507 -28.16 33.12 16.91
C SER A 507 -27.16 34.00 16.13
N GLN A 508 -25.96 34.21 16.62
CA GLN A 508 -24.96 35.08 16.01
C GLN A 508 -23.88 34.30 15.25
N ILE A 509 -23.92 32.97 15.20
CA ILE A 509 -22.99 32.15 14.39
C ILE A 509 -23.36 32.36 12.91
N PRO A 510 -22.41 32.79 12.06
CA PRO A 510 -22.69 32.93 10.64
C PRO A 510 -23.01 31.58 9.99
N ALA A 511 -23.79 31.57 8.91
CA ALA A 511 -24.05 30.36 8.16
C ALA A 511 -22.75 29.82 7.55
N ILE A 512 -22.32 28.61 7.97
CA ILE A 512 -21.14 27.92 7.48
C ILE A 512 -21.62 26.65 6.77
N GLU A 513 -21.27 26.51 5.52
CA GLU A 513 -21.71 25.40 4.66
C GLU A 513 -21.37 24.05 5.29
N LYS A 514 -22.33 23.12 5.28
CA LYS A 514 -22.19 21.78 5.84
C LYS A 514 -21.67 21.72 7.27
N SER A 515 -22.09 22.68 8.12
CA SER A 515 -21.69 22.75 9.51
C SER A 515 -22.87 23.01 10.45
N GLU A 516 -22.89 22.30 11.57
CA GLU A 516 -23.87 22.49 12.66
C GLU A 516 -23.14 22.82 13.96
N PHE A 517 -23.67 23.76 14.73
CA PHE A 517 -23.11 24.20 16.00
C PHE A 517 -24.01 23.89 17.16
N TYR A 518 -23.46 23.34 18.21
CA TYR A 518 -24.09 23.10 19.50
C TYR A 518 -23.38 23.93 20.54
N VAL A 519 -24.16 24.60 21.40
CA VAL A 519 -23.59 25.41 22.48
C VAL A 519 -23.52 24.58 23.77
N SER A 520 -22.37 24.56 24.40
CA SER A 520 -22.10 23.90 25.67
C SER A 520 -21.44 24.85 26.68
N PHE A 521 -21.35 24.43 27.92
CA PHE A 521 -20.87 25.26 29.04
C PHE A 521 -19.78 24.48 29.80
N ALA A 522 -18.67 25.17 30.11
CA ALA A 522 -17.59 24.61 30.91
C ALA A 522 -17.10 25.67 31.93
N ALA A 523 -16.79 25.25 33.16
CA ALA A 523 -16.17 26.08 34.17
C ALA A 523 -14.65 25.98 34.12
N LEU A 524 -14.05 26.53 33.04
CA LEU A 524 -12.60 26.55 32.84
C LEU A 524 -11.91 27.63 33.71
N ALA A 525 -10.57 27.72 33.65
CA ALA A 525 -9.89 28.82 34.31
C ALA A 525 -10.30 30.19 33.75
N ALA A 526 -10.37 31.20 34.60
CA ALA A 526 -10.78 32.55 34.19
C ALA A 526 -9.81 33.19 33.17
N THR A 527 -8.60 32.68 33.07
CA THR A 527 -7.56 33.10 32.12
C THR A 527 -7.61 32.36 30.80
N ASP A 528 -8.37 31.26 30.70
CA ASP A 528 -8.54 30.49 29.49
C ASP A 528 -9.41 31.22 28.46
N GLN A 529 -9.51 30.72 27.27
CA GLN A 529 -10.31 31.33 26.21
C GLN A 529 -11.78 31.47 26.64
N PRO A 530 -12.45 32.60 26.32
CA PRO A 530 -13.85 32.81 26.67
C PRO A 530 -14.79 31.88 25.92
N VAL A 531 -14.47 31.53 24.69
CA VAL A 531 -15.23 30.64 23.80
C VAL A 531 -14.28 29.73 23.10
N VAL A 532 -14.54 28.43 23.15
CA VAL A 532 -13.73 27.39 22.49
C VAL A 532 -14.62 26.61 21.52
N ILE A 533 -14.15 26.40 20.29
CA ILE A 533 -14.83 25.53 19.33
C ILE A 533 -14.09 24.20 19.26
N THR A 534 -14.82 23.10 19.44
CA THR A 534 -14.29 21.74 19.37
C THR A 534 -15.12 20.90 18.41
N GLN A 535 -14.52 19.80 17.89
CA GLN A 535 -15.20 18.89 16.98
C GLN A 535 -15.22 17.48 17.56
N SER A 536 -16.42 16.86 17.66
CA SER A 536 -16.59 15.51 18.19
C SER A 536 -15.66 14.52 17.53
N GLU A 537 -14.83 13.84 18.33
CA GLU A 537 -13.88 12.81 17.89
C GLU A 537 -14.57 11.70 17.10
N TYR A 538 -15.69 11.19 17.61
CA TYR A 538 -16.44 10.10 17.00
C TYR A 538 -16.91 10.45 15.58
N MET A 539 -17.58 11.59 15.41
CA MET A 539 -18.12 12.00 14.10
C MET A 539 -17.02 12.28 13.09
N ARG A 540 -15.92 12.86 13.57
CA ARG A 540 -14.75 13.14 12.73
C ARG A 540 -14.09 11.86 12.23
N ARG A 541 -13.81 10.91 13.13
CA ARG A 541 -13.21 9.60 12.74
C ARG A 541 -14.11 8.84 11.78
N MET A 542 -15.42 8.83 12.00
CA MET A 542 -16.37 8.19 11.09
C MET A 542 -16.30 8.78 9.68
N LYS A 543 -16.15 10.10 9.56
CA LYS A 543 -15.99 10.78 8.26
C LYS A 543 -14.65 10.46 7.59
N GLU A 544 -13.57 10.47 8.35
CA GLU A 544 -12.23 10.14 7.83
C GLU A 544 -12.17 8.68 7.37
N MET A 545 -12.74 7.75 8.13
CA MET A 545 -12.83 6.34 7.72
C MET A 545 -13.73 6.13 6.50
N ALA A 546 -14.77 6.93 6.32
CA ALA A 546 -15.65 6.87 5.16
C ALA A 546 -14.93 7.15 3.83
N GLN A 547 -13.81 7.85 3.87
CA GLN A 547 -12.97 8.10 2.68
C GLN A 547 -12.23 6.84 2.19
N PHE A 548 -12.00 5.88 3.09
CA PHE A 548 -11.26 4.65 2.81
C PHE A 548 -12.15 3.40 2.61
N GLN A 549 -13.40 3.45 3.05
CA GLN A 549 -14.33 2.32 2.98
C GLN A 549 -15.56 2.66 2.14
N SER A 550 -15.69 2.04 0.98
CA SER A 550 -16.78 2.27 0.01
C SER A 550 -18.21 2.02 0.56
N GLY A 551 -18.35 1.35 1.70
CA GLY A 551 -19.64 1.13 2.37
C GLY A 551 -20.07 2.24 3.37
N MET A 552 -19.21 3.22 3.65
CA MET A 552 -19.44 4.27 4.66
C MET A 552 -19.68 5.68 4.07
N ASN A 553 -19.94 5.80 2.76
CA ASN A 553 -20.12 7.08 2.06
C ASN A 553 -21.15 8.00 2.72
N PHE A 554 -22.18 7.44 3.38
CA PHE A 554 -23.19 8.21 4.11
C PHE A 554 -22.59 9.15 5.16
N TYR A 555 -21.56 8.70 5.91
CA TYR A 555 -20.92 9.54 6.93
C TYR A 555 -20.14 10.72 6.33
N GLY A 556 -19.60 10.58 5.12
CA GLY A 556 -18.91 11.64 4.40
C GLY A 556 -19.81 12.82 4.01
N GLU A 557 -21.11 12.57 3.84
CA GLU A 557 -22.12 13.58 3.44
C GLU A 557 -22.73 14.33 4.64
N LEU A 558 -22.60 13.82 5.88
CA LEU A 558 -23.13 14.45 7.06
C LEU A 558 -22.47 15.83 7.32
N PRO A 559 -23.20 16.81 7.89
CA PRO A 559 -22.61 18.09 8.28
C PRO A 559 -21.53 17.89 9.35
N ASN A 560 -20.58 18.80 9.43
CA ASN A 560 -19.61 18.84 10.51
C ASN A 560 -20.32 19.33 11.78
N ALA A 561 -20.24 18.56 12.85
CA ALA A 561 -20.78 18.92 14.15
C ALA A 561 -19.69 19.58 15.00
N TYR A 562 -19.90 20.83 15.37
CA TYR A 562 -19.02 21.61 16.23
C TYR A 562 -19.69 21.91 17.57
N ASN A 563 -18.91 21.85 18.65
CA ASN A 563 -19.31 22.34 19.96
C ASN A 563 -18.71 23.72 20.17
N LEU A 564 -19.56 24.71 20.44
CA LEU A 564 -19.15 26.05 20.86
C LEU A 564 -19.30 26.09 22.39
N THR A 565 -18.19 25.91 23.11
CA THR A 565 -18.14 25.84 24.56
C THR A 565 -17.86 27.21 25.14
N LEU A 566 -18.78 27.69 25.98
CA LEU A 566 -18.65 28.94 26.70
C LEU A 566 -17.93 28.69 28.04
N ASN A 567 -16.85 29.42 28.31
CA ASN A 567 -16.17 29.40 29.59
C ASN A 567 -16.96 30.28 30.59
N THR A 568 -17.74 29.64 31.44
CA THR A 568 -18.62 30.34 32.41
C THR A 568 -17.87 31.06 33.52
N ASN A 569 -16.57 30.83 33.70
CA ASN A 569 -15.74 31.57 34.66
C ASN A 569 -15.03 32.77 34.04
N HIS A 570 -15.05 32.90 32.69
CA HIS A 570 -14.34 33.99 32.05
C HIS A 570 -15.08 35.33 32.28
N PRO A 571 -14.39 36.41 32.73
CA PRO A 571 -15.02 37.66 33.12
C PRO A 571 -15.91 38.29 32.03
N VAL A 572 -15.48 38.20 30.77
CA VAL A 572 -16.24 38.75 29.63
C VAL A 572 -17.52 37.97 29.38
N VAL A 573 -17.49 36.63 29.50
CA VAL A 573 -18.67 35.78 29.33
C VAL A 573 -19.68 36.04 30.46
N LYS A 574 -19.22 36.11 31.72
CA LYS A 574 -20.08 36.48 32.85
C LYS A 574 -20.78 37.83 32.64
N LYS A 575 -20.00 38.86 32.27
CA LYS A 575 -20.53 40.20 32.01
C LYS A 575 -21.56 40.22 30.87
N VAL A 576 -21.35 39.46 29.80
CA VAL A 576 -22.28 39.34 28.67
C VAL A 576 -23.61 38.72 29.13
N ILE A 577 -23.53 37.61 29.89
CA ILE A 577 -24.73 36.90 30.40
C ILE A 577 -25.50 37.76 31.39
N GLU A 578 -24.82 38.41 32.33
CA GLU A 578 -25.43 39.34 33.30
C GLU A 578 -26.10 40.53 32.62
N ALA A 579 -25.45 41.14 31.62
CA ALA A 579 -26.01 42.23 30.86
C ALA A 579 -27.27 41.81 30.05
N ALA A 580 -27.23 40.61 29.45
CA ALA A 580 -28.36 40.06 28.71
C ALA A 580 -29.54 39.76 29.66
N ASN A 581 -29.29 39.14 30.82
CA ASN A 581 -30.30 38.89 31.85
C ASN A 581 -30.96 40.19 32.28
N SER A 582 -30.18 41.21 32.66
CA SER A 582 -30.71 42.48 33.12
C SER A 582 -31.53 43.23 32.06
N SER A 583 -31.06 43.20 30.80
CA SER A 583 -31.73 43.91 29.70
C SER A 583 -33.03 43.24 29.26
N LEU A 584 -33.08 41.92 29.31
CA LEU A 584 -34.20 41.12 28.81
C LEU A 584 -35.20 40.72 29.92
N GLU A 585 -34.90 40.96 31.21
CA GLU A 585 -35.73 40.53 32.33
C GLU A 585 -37.20 40.94 32.17
N GLY A 586 -37.47 42.21 31.84
CA GLY A 586 -38.80 42.72 31.65
C GLY A 586 -39.65 42.08 30.57
N GLU A 587 -38.97 41.69 29.46
CA GLU A 587 -39.59 41.06 28.27
C GLU A 587 -39.71 39.54 28.42
N LEU A 588 -38.70 38.90 29.01
CA LEU A 588 -38.63 37.43 29.13
C LEU A 588 -39.47 36.91 30.32
N LYS A 589 -39.60 37.65 31.41
CA LYS A 589 -40.34 37.21 32.61
C LYS A 589 -41.77 36.78 32.30
N PRO A 590 -42.61 37.59 31.62
CA PRO A 590 -43.99 37.17 31.31
C PRO A 590 -44.05 35.96 30.40
N VAL A 591 -43.09 35.82 29.42
CA VAL A 591 -43.03 34.68 28.51
C VAL A 591 -42.59 33.41 29.26
N ASN A 592 -41.60 33.51 30.15
CA ASN A 592 -41.15 32.40 30.97
C ASN A 592 -42.21 31.92 31.95
N ASP A 593 -42.97 32.84 32.60
CA ASP A 593 -44.07 32.52 33.55
C ASP A 593 -45.19 31.77 32.81
N GLU A 594 -45.56 32.24 31.62
CA GLU A 594 -46.59 31.59 30.80
C GLU A 594 -46.10 30.21 30.26
N LEU A 595 -44.86 30.11 29.84
CA LEU A 595 -44.24 28.84 29.37
C LEU A 595 -44.20 27.82 30.51
N LYS A 596 -43.83 28.24 31.72
CA LYS A 596 -43.80 27.39 32.91
C LYS A 596 -45.20 26.87 33.25
N ALA A 597 -46.22 27.74 33.24
CA ALA A 597 -47.60 27.35 33.45
C ALA A 597 -48.08 26.35 32.39
N THR A 598 -47.78 26.60 31.11
CA THR A 598 -48.13 25.72 29.98
C THR A 598 -47.43 24.35 30.08
N ASN A 599 -46.13 24.31 30.41
CA ASN A 599 -45.40 23.06 30.63
C ASN A 599 -45.97 22.25 31.81
N SER A 600 -46.38 22.90 32.92
CA SER A 600 -47.01 22.22 34.04
C SER A 600 -48.34 21.53 33.63
N VAL A 601 -49.12 22.16 32.74
CA VAL A 601 -50.32 21.53 32.16
C VAL A 601 -49.96 20.33 31.27
N ILE A 602 -48.96 20.45 30.44
CA ILE A 602 -48.47 19.36 29.58
C ILE A 602 -48.03 18.16 30.43
N GLU A 603 -47.24 18.39 31.48
CA GLU A 603 -46.79 17.35 32.40
C GLU A 603 -47.93 16.69 33.15
N ALA A 604 -48.90 17.48 33.62
CA ALA A 604 -50.10 16.95 34.26
C ALA A 604 -50.91 16.04 33.32
N ILE A 605 -51.06 16.43 32.04
CA ILE A 605 -51.75 15.60 31.05
C ILE A 605 -50.91 14.31 30.73
N LYS A 606 -49.61 14.43 30.56
CA LYS A 606 -48.72 13.27 30.29
C LYS A 606 -48.65 12.31 31.47
N SER A 607 -48.80 12.79 32.71
CA SER A 607 -48.84 11.95 33.91
C SER A 607 -50.10 11.06 34.02
N LEU A 608 -51.10 11.30 33.19
CA LEU A 608 -52.29 10.42 33.09
C LEU A 608 -52.01 9.12 32.38
N ASP A 609 -50.92 9.02 31.67
CA ASP A 609 -50.43 7.77 31.08
C ASP A 609 -49.73 6.90 32.12
N LYS A 610 -50.51 6.18 32.98
CA LYS A 610 -49.96 5.33 34.05
C LYS A 610 -49.45 3.95 33.59
N ASP A 611 -49.88 3.52 32.42
CA ASP A 611 -49.65 2.15 31.95
C ASP A 611 -48.84 2.07 30.60
N GLY A 612 -48.33 3.18 30.11
CA GLY A 612 -47.62 3.22 28.79
C GLY A 612 -48.56 3.00 27.59
N LYS A 613 -49.89 3.16 27.78
CA LYS A 613 -50.92 3.03 26.73
C LYS A 613 -51.20 4.33 25.97
N GLY A 614 -50.49 5.38 26.34
CA GLY A 614 -50.71 6.73 25.83
C GLY A 614 -51.73 7.56 26.63
N VAL A 615 -51.69 8.88 26.37
CA VAL A 615 -52.63 9.82 26.99
C VAL A 615 -54.05 9.50 26.55
N PRO A 616 -55.08 9.62 27.49
CA PRO A 616 -56.49 9.41 27.19
C PRO A 616 -56.93 10.21 25.96
N GLU A 617 -57.84 9.63 25.13
CA GLU A 617 -58.23 10.23 23.84
C GLU A 617 -58.86 11.63 23.99
N ASP A 618 -59.66 11.80 25.03
CA ASP A 618 -60.30 13.10 25.37
C ASP A 618 -59.28 14.17 25.79
N LYS A 619 -58.05 13.81 26.12
CA LYS A 619 -56.97 14.73 26.52
C LYS A 619 -55.92 14.97 25.44
N LYS A 620 -55.95 14.25 24.32
CA LYS A 620 -54.98 14.43 23.24
C LYS A 620 -55.08 15.80 22.56
N ALA A 621 -56.30 16.33 22.38
CA ALA A 621 -56.52 17.66 21.81
C ALA A 621 -55.97 18.76 22.73
N ASP A 622 -56.23 18.64 24.05
CA ASP A 622 -55.71 19.56 25.06
C ASP A 622 -54.18 19.50 25.11
N LEU A 623 -53.60 18.31 25.08
CA LEU A 623 -52.15 18.12 25.04
C LEU A 623 -51.53 18.83 23.83
N LYS A 624 -52.04 18.56 22.63
CA LYS A 624 -51.57 19.17 21.39
C LYS A 624 -51.65 20.70 21.44
N THR A 625 -52.76 21.27 21.87
CA THR A 625 -52.96 22.73 22.00
C THR A 625 -51.89 23.33 22.92
N ASN A 626 -51.62 22.70 24.06
CA ASN A 626 -50.61 23.21 24.99
C ASN A 626 -49.17 22.99 24.45
N GLU A 627 -48.91 21.92 23.75
CA GLU A 627 -47.61 21.70 23.07
C GLU A 627 -47.36 22.73 21.97
N ASP A 628 -48.37 23.05 21.14
CA ASP A 628 -48.31 24.10 20.13
C ASP A 628 -48.06 25.47 20.79
N LYS A 629 -48.80 25.80 21.87
CA LYS A 629 -48.61 27.02 22.66
C LYS A 629 -47.22 27.11 23.28
N ALA A 630 -46.71 26.03 23.84
CA ALA A 630 -45.36 26.00 24.40
C ALA A 630 -44.30 26.22 23.29
N THR A 631 -44.53 25.73 22.09
CA THR A 631 -43.66 25.94 20.93
C THR A 631 -43.66 27.40 20.48
N GLU A 632 -44.81 28.04 20.41
CA GLU A 632 -44.92 29.47 20.09
C GLU A 632 -44.23 30.35 21.14
N LEU A 633 -44.38 30.04 22.43
CA LEU A 633 -43.72 30.78 23.51
C LEU A 633 -42.22 30.64 23.48
N ARG A 634 -41.71 29.44 23.18
CA ARG A 634 -40.25 29.21 22.96
C ARG A 634 -39.74 30.02 21.77
N ALA A 635 -40.45 29.99 20.64
CA ALA A 635 -40.09 30.78 19.45
C ALA A 635 -40.07 32.29 19.76
N LYS A 636 -41.04 32.79 20.50
CA LYS A 636 -41.09 34.21 20.94
C LYS A 636 -39.90 34.54 21.85
N LYS A 637 -39.56 33.65 22.80
CA LYS A 637 -38.41 33.82 23.69
C LYS A 637 -37.11 33.89 22.87
N ASP A 638 -36.93 32.97 21.91
CA ASP A 638 -35.75 32.91 21.05
C ASP A 638 -35.63 34.13 20.14
N GLU A 639 -36.77 34.67 19.64
CA GLU A 639 -36.79 35.89 18.85
C GLU A 639 -36.31 37.12 19.66
N LEU A 640 -36.80 37.29 20.89
CA LEU A 640 -36.38 38.38 21.78
C LEU A 640 -34.89 38.33 22.08
N ILE A 641 -34.37 37.15 22.43
CA ILE A 641 -32.95 36.94 22.71
C ILE A 641 -32.10 37.20 21.45
N SER A 642 -32.52 36.69 20.31
CA SER A 642 -31.81 36.85 19.03
C SER A 642 -31.73 38.30 18.57
N LYS A 643 -32.83 39.07 18.79
CA LYS A 643 -32.87 40.50 18.49
C LYS A 643 -31.91 41.30 19.38
N TYR A 644 -31.84 40.98 20.68
CA TYR A 644 -30.84 41.57 21.57
C TYR A 644 -29.42 41.21 21.15
N ALA A 645 -29.18 39.94 20.84
CA ALA A 645 -27.87 39.42 20.39
C ALA A 645 -27.40 40.14 19.12
N ALA A 646 -28.30 40.40 18.18
CA ALA A 646 -27.97 41.09 16.91
C ALA A 646 -27.45 42.53 17.13
N GLY A 647 -27.80 43.16 18.25
CA GLY A 647 -27.27 44.47 18.68
C GLY A 647 -26.01 44.38 19.55
N ASN A 648 -25.54 43.18 19.91
CA ASN A 648 -24.41 43.00 20.83
C ASN A 648 -23.10 42.64 20.13
N ASP A 649 -22.26 43.67 19.91
CA ASP A 649 -20.98 43.50 19.23
C ASP A 649 -19.99 42.63 20.01
N THR A 650 -20.08 42.56 21.35
CA THR A 650 -19.20 41.70 22.16
C THR A 650 -19.48 40.21 21.92
N VAL A 651 -20.77 39.82 21.83
CA VAL A 651 -21.16 38.43 21.51
C VAL A 651 -20.62 38.03 20.13
N LYS A 652 -20.83 38.88 19.12
CA LYS A 652 -20.33 38.65 17.77
C LYS A 652 -18.80 38.53 17.75
N GLN A 653 -18.12 39.41 18.50
CA GLN A 653 -16.66 39.42 18.56
C GLN A 653 -16.11 38.12 19.18
N LEU A 654 -16.71 37.63 20.26
CA LEU A 654 -16.32 36.40 20.91
C LEU A 654 -16.48 35.17 19.99
N ILE A 655 -17.60 35.11 19.25
CA ILE A 655 -17.86 34.04 18.28
C ILE A 655 -16.85 34.10 17.15
N ASP A 656 -16.66 35.27 16.57
CA ASP A 656 -15.76 35.43 15.41
C ASP A 656 -14.29 35.15 15.77
N ILE A 657 -13.84 35.51 16.97
CA ILE A 657 -12.49 35.10 17.45
C ILE A 657 -12.38 33.59 17.54
N ALA A 658 -13.39 32.89 18.08
CA ALA A 658 -13.36 31.44 18.17
C ALA A 658 -13.41 30.77 16.78
N LEU A 659 -14.23 31.29 15.86
CA LEU A 659 -14.30 30.83 14.47
C LEU A 659 -12.98 31.07 13.71
N LEU A 660 -12.35 32.24 13.93
CA LEU A 660 -11.07 32.58 13.31
C LEU A 660 -9.96 31.63 13.76
N GLY A 661 -9.91 31.36 15.09
CA GLY A 661 -8.93 30.42 15.65
C GLY A 661 -9.08 28.98 15.14
N ASN A 662 -10.21 28.62 14.55
CA ASN A 662 -10.49 27.33 13.95
C ASN A 662 -10.49 27.34 12.40
N GLY A 663 -10.08 28.46 11.77
CA GLY A 663 -10.07 28.60 10.32
C GLY A 663 -11.46 28.60 9.66
N LEU A 664 -12.53 28.76 10.47
CA LEU A 664 -13.93 28.72 10.03
C LEU A 664 -14.46 30.12 9.61
N LEU A 665 -13.78 31.21 10.02
CA LEU A 665 -14.16 32.56 9.66
C LEU A 665 -13.55 32.96 8.33
N LYS A 666 -14.38 33.13 7.29
CA LYS A 666 -13.94 33.39 5.91
C LYS A 666 -14.84 34.45 5.23
N GLY A 667 -14.38 34.95 4.09
CA GLY A 667 -15.18 35.80 3.21
C GLY A 667 -15.71 37.08 3.87
N GLU A 668 -17.02 37.36 3.71
CA GLU A 668 -17.68 38.55 4.23
C GLU A 668 -17.68 38.60 5.77
N ALA A 669 -17.85 37.48 6.45
CA ALA A 669 -17.81 37.41 7.90
C ALA A 669 -16.45 37.85 8.46
N LEU A 670 -15.35 37.41 7.85
CA LEU A 670 -14.00 37.86 8.21
C LEU A 670 -13.83 39.37 7.97
N SER A 671 -14.32 39.90 6.85
CA SER A 671 -14.27 41.34 6.56
C SER A 671 -15.00 42.16 7.59
N ASN A 672 -16.20 41.70 7.99
CA ASN A 672 -17.03 42.37 9.02
C ASN A 672 -16.38 42.29 10.41
N PHE A 673 -15.76 41.15 10.74
CA PHE A 673 -14.97 40.99 11.97
C PHE A 673 -13.82 42.00 12.03
N LEU A 674 -13.05 42.14 10.97
CA LEU A 674 -11.91 43.07 10.89
C LEU A 674 -12.38 44.53 11.07
N LYS A 675 -13.46 44.91 10.38
CA LYS A 675 -14.06 46.28 10.54
C LYS A 675 -14.46 46.54 11.97
N ARG A 676 -15.16 45.60 12.60
CA ARG A 676 -15.60 45.73 13.99
C ARG A 676 -14.41 45.75 14.96
N SER A 677 -13.41 44.91 14.76
CA SER A 677 -12.17 44.89 15.57
C SER A 677 -11.47 46.23 15.56
N VAL A 678 -11.34 46.88 14.34
CA VAL A 678 -10.74 48.22 14.24
C VAL A 678 -11.57 49.27 14.95
N SER A 679 -12.92 49.17 14.95
CA SER A 679 -13.77 50.12 15.63
C SER A 679 -13.75 49.99 17.18
N LEU A 680 -13.25 48.89 17.73
CA LEU A 680 -13.05 48.68 19.15
C LEU A 680 -11.69 49.17 19.68
N LEU A 681 -10.73 49.47 18.78
CA LEU A 681 -9.46 50.12 19.11
C LEU A 681 -9.59 51.63 19.22
#